data_d2a5bc1f6bb0056c1dff34380d591854
#
_entry.id   d2a5bc1f6bb0056c1dff34380d591854
#
_cell.length_a   1.000
_cell.length_b   1.000
_cell.length_c   1.000
_cell.angle_alpha   90.00
_cell.angle_beta   90.00
_cell.angle_gamma   90.00
#
_symmetry.space_group_name_H-M   'P 1'
#
loop_
_entity.id
_entity.type
_entity.pdbx_description
1 polymer ?
#
loop_
_entity_poly.entity_id
_entity_poly.type
_entity_poly.pdbx_seq_one_letter_code
_entity_poly.pdbx_strand_id
1 'polypeptide(L)'
;MSRHSEEFLFLLFSILFIGNTAMAQMQRQWTIRGDTLILYDGQTQQYSVDTPADKGVMSTLISEEQLQQELKDAGIELPKYRRTVKKALPSILQTDRQQYTARLPQNITIRFIAGQRTPNADIYLHFPYGIDVTPDNTFINIIGRGEVPLRQLPQQSAGRYGDRLSYQQVGQYSLKDNGAHGKVLHLKGIDLRILNKYDVVLSIKGVSIEQKKYQLEAWYTTKEPQPLMSEKTQVQIEGVNRIADLKRLPYCRNTFSEEFLPTTAEFTWTADPEHPYTELLISTDSAATWSTVRNLDKEEYLNEMYVTGLEPGHLYAFCMDVKEGPYQGRSNVEWFYSGMLNVKKYGVRGDGQYDDTDRLNQLITDMSAHGGGTLYFPEGTYPVRTLVMQSNVWLFLSEGATLQAIPGALPPEFTWYSDKDYRSGLSPTDPKPYRDPDNYLTKQDVGHTYFYNAMFVGERIENVKILGNGRITGNGNIVTGDKVMNNEPHRRCDKMFSFKLCNNIEIGGFTGKEDLWYDEKTDEPYYLKGDSIDTDISNMLRIDQGGHFVLLATGTDYVYMHDTYFGKEKQNNVRDIYDFMACNNVRVENIYSRVGSDDIVKLGSDCSLGFTRKAKDYSVRNIIGDTNCNLFQIGSETADDISEVYVDNIYVLGANKAGFSISTNDGATVSNIFLNSGKTGRLHHRSVMKRTRTPFFLSISNRGRVIGAHAEMFSFKENNRQRNELLITNIPIGKVENISLQGVDISEVYGGSSFRSDRWKAFDGSQKESTAIIAGYKLPDDQQIDGGLSFVLPDSCHTRYLRNISFKDISMTVKGGHPKKDASAMPPELGVGKYNVGDFQIQPAYGFWFRHVDGLTVENCSVNCEKPDQRYGLVLDDVKNDVLHNLSFPGKKNRKWIQRK
;
A
#
# COMPACT_ATOMS: atom_id res chain seq x y z
N MET A 1 9.15 -34.32 36.00
CA MET A 1 9.56 -33.10 35.27
C MET A 1 9.85 -33.52 33.87
N SER A 2 9.03 -33.06 32.87
CA SER A 2 9.17 -33.48 31.50
C SER A 2 10.30 -32.70 30.80
N ARG A 3 10.89 -33.28 29.78
CA ARG A 3 11.95 -32.65 28.96
C ARG A 3 11.62 -31.21 28.54
N HIS A 4 10.36 -30.87 28.41
CA HIS A 4 9.89 -29.54 28.09
C HIS A 4 10.07 -28.48 29.16
N SER A 5 10.12 -28.88 30.46
CA SER A 5 10.36 -27.96 31.56
C SER A 5 11.84 -27.52 31.67
N GLU A 6 12.74 -28.37 31.22
CA GLU A 6 14.17 -28.03 31.20
C GLU A 6 14.54 -27.13 30.00
N GLU A 7 13.97 -27.40 28.83
CA GLU A 7 14.10 -26.51 27.67
C GLU A 7 13.47 -25.16 27.93
N PHE A 8 12.35 -25.11 28.64
CA PHE A 8 11.68 -23.89 29.05
C PHE A 8 12.52 -23.06 30.05
N LEU A 9 13.15 -23.73 31.05
CA LEU A 9 14.06 -23.04 31.96
C LEU A 9 15.30 -22.51 31.23
N PHE A 10 15.83 -23.27 30.27
CA PHE A 10 16.98 -22.86 29.46
C PHE A 10 16.65 -21.67 28.51
N LEU A 11 15.45 -21.66 27.94
CA LEU A 11 14.97 -20.54 27.13
C LEU A 11 14.77 -19.29 28.00
N LEU A 12 14.19 -19.44 29.17
CA LEU A 12 14.01 -18.34 30.15
C LEU A 12 15.38 -17.82 30.67
N PHE A 13 16.35 -18.69 30.93
CA PHE A 13 17.70 -18.30 31.33
C PHE A 13 18.49 -17.68 30.17
N SER A 14 18.35 -18.16 28.96
CA SER A 14 18.98 -17.58 27.77
C SER A 14 18.43 -16.19 27.45
N ILE A 15 17.15 -15.99 27.65
CA ILE A 15 16.51 -14.68 27.49
C ILE A 15 16.93 -13.72 28.61
N LEU A 16 17.13 -14.21 29.84
CA LEU A 16 17.64 -13.43 30.97
C LEU A 16 19.12 -13.04 30.86
N PHE A 17 19.95 -13.84 30.17
CA PHE A 17 21.42 -13.58 30.07
C PHE A 17 21.80 -12.75 28.84
N ILE A 18 21.06 -12.81 27.76
CA ILE A 18 21.21 -11.91 26.61
C ILE A 18 20.67 -10.49 26.94
N GLY A 19 20.00 -10.38 28.08
CA GLY A 19 19.16 -9.26 28.48
C GLY A 19 19.85 -8.01 29.01
N ASN A 20 21.15 -7.92 29.18
CA ASN A 20 21.71 -6.72 29.82
C ASN A 20 22.28 -5.66 28.84
N THR A 21 22.42 -5.95 27.57
CA THR A 21 22.89 -4.96 26.59
C THR A 21 21.91 -4.73 25.40
N ALA A 22 21.05 -5.69 25.09
CA ALA A 22 20.03 -5.56 24.04
C ALA A 22 18.64 -5.13 24.58
N MET A 23 18.40 -5.25 25.88
CA MET A 23 17.10 -4.97 26.51
C MET A 23 16.78 -3.49 26.73
N ALA A 24 17.64 -2.57 26.36
CA ALA A 24 17.27 -1.15 26.31
C ALA A 24 16.24 -0.82 25.22
N GLN A 25 15.98 -1.72 24.27
CA GLN A 25 15.06 -1.53 23.15
C GLN A 25 13.82 -2.43 23.13
N MET A 26 13.81 -3.56 23.87
CA MET A 26 12.67 -4.48 23.85
C MET A 26 12.13 -4.73 25.26
N GLN A 27 10.97 -4.17 25.56
CA GLN A 27 10.25 -4.42 26.82
C GLN A 27 9.13 -5.46 26.64
N ARG A 28 9.33 -6.45 25.81
CA ARG A 28 8.39 -7.55 25.62
C ARG A 28 8.85 -8.79 26.34
N GLN A 29 7.94 -9.38 27.07
CA GLN A 29 8.17 -10.63 27.78
C GLN A 29 7.09 -11.62 27.37
N TRP A 30 7.46 -12.84 27.26
CA TRP A 30 6.56 -13.91 26.86
C TRP A 30 6.70 -15.12 27.76
N THR A 31 5.62 -15.84 27.89
CA THR A 31 5.58 -17.13 28.54
C THR A 31 4.70 -18.07 27.73
N ILE A 32 4.87 -19.36 27.93
CA ILE A 32 4.09 -20.39 27.27
C ILE A 32 3.26 -21.12 28.31
N ARG A 33 1.97 -21.24 28.06
CA ARG A 33 1.05 -22.07 28.83
C ARG A 33 0.46 -23.14 27.94
N GLY A 34 0.93 -24.37 28.09
CA GLY A 34 0.57 -25.44 27.16
C GLY A 34 1.05 -25.10 25.75
N ASP A 35 0.11 -24.90 24.84
CA ASP A 35 0.33 -24.50 23.46
C ASP A 35 0.01 -23.03 23.17
N THR A 36 -0.18 -22.23 24.20
CA THR A 36 -0.55 -20.81 24.12
C THR A 36 0.63 -19.92 24.47
N LEU A 37 0.93 -18.95 23.62
CA LEU A 37 1.94 -17.94 23.83
C LEU A 37 1.31 -16.67 24.43
N ILE A 38 1.77 -16.25 25.58
CA ILE A 38 1.34 -15.00 26.23
C ILE A 38 2.47 -13.98 26.10
N LEU A 39 2.19 -12.88 25.42
CA LEU A 39 3.12 -11.79 25.19
C LEU A 39 2.75 -10.57 26.03
N TYR A 40 3.67 -10.10 26.86
CA TYR A 40 3.54 -8.84 27.58
C TYR A 40 4.30 -7.73 26.85
N ASP A 41 3.61 -6.67 26.49
CA ASP A 41 4.22 -5.45 25.98
C ASP A 41 4.38 -4.45 27.14
N GLY A 42 5.60 -4.31 27.62
CA GLY A 42 5.92 -3.40 28.74
C GLY A 42 5.75 -1.91 28.39
N GLN A 43 5.62 -1.56 27.11
CA GLN A 43 5.39 -0.17 26.70
C GLN A 43 3.93 0.22 26.87
N THR A 44 3.04 -0.62 26.40
CA THR A 44 1.59 -0.42 26.49
C THR A 44 1.04 -0.95 27.82
N GLN A 45 1.83 -1.71 28.59
CA GLN A 45 1.40 -2.43 29.79
C GLN A 45 0.24 -3.39 29.49
N GLN A 46 0.26 -4.02 28.33
CA GLN A 46 -0.77 -4.92 27.85
C GLN A 46 -0.21 -6.30 27.57
N TYR A 47 -1.09 -7.27 27.62
CA TYR A 47 -0.78 -8.65 27.32
C TYR A 47 -1.56 -9.09 26.08
N SER A 48 -0.92 -9.89 25.25
CA SER A 48 -1.59 -10.55 24.14
C SER A 48 -1.39 -12.06 24.24
N VAL A 49 -2.39 -12.81 23.83
CA VAL A 49 -2.37 -14.27 23.85
C VAL A 49 -2.46 -14.77 22.42
N ASP A 50 -1.45 -15.53 22.01
CA ASP A 50 -1.42 -16.16 20.70
C ASP A 50 -1.61 -17.66 20.86
N THR A 51 -2.61 -18.22 20.17
CA THR A 51 -2.90 -19.66 20.14
C THR A 51 -2.30 -20.33 18.89
N PRO A 52 -2.08 -21.65 18.89
CA PRO A 52 -1.50 -22.35 17.75
C PRO A 52 -2.27 -22.21 16.45
N ALA A 53 -1.54 -22.32 15.36
CA ALA A 53 -1.94 -22.00 14.00
C ALA A 53 -3.12 -22.83 13.45
N ASP A 54 -3.31 -24.03 13.91
CA ASP A 54 -4.36 -24.94 13.44
C ASP A 54 -5.78 -24.53 13.86
N LYS A 55 -5.88 -23.64 14.85
CA LYS A 55 -7.16 -23.08 15.34
C LYS A 55 -7.43 -21.65 14.85
N GLY A 56 -6.57 -21.11 14.00
CA GLY A 56 -6.64 -19.70 13.58
C GLY A 56 -6.16 -18.78 14.68
N VAL A 57 -5.00 -18.16 14.46
CA VAL A 57 -4.40 -17.30 15.45
C VAL A 57 -5.28 -16.11 15.75
N MET A 58 -5.77 -16.07 16.95
CA MET A 58 -6.35 -14.89 17.54
C MET A 58 -5.44 -14.43 18.64
N SER A 59 -4.79 -13.27 18.50
CA SER A 59 -4.16 -12.64 19.64
C SER A 59 -5.22 -11.86 20.38
N THR A 60 -5.47 -12.24 21.61
CA THR A 60 -6.44 -11.59 22.49
C THR A 60 -5.68 -10.77 23.52
N LEU A 61 -5.99 -9.47 23.59
CA LEU A 61 -5.48 -8.64 24.68
C LEU A 61 -6.28 -8.95 25.95
N ILE A 62 -5.59 -9.37 27.00
CA ILE A 62 -6.18 -9.62 28.29
C ILE A 62 -5.72 -8.57 29.31
N SER A 63 -6.52 -8.30 30.32
CA SER A 63 -6.13 -7.39 31.40
C SER A 63 -5.02 -8.00 32.25
N GLU A 64 -4.26 -7.12 32.92
CA GLU A 64 -3.22 -7.60 33.86
C GLU A 64 -3.80 -8.52 34.94
N GLU A 65 -4.98 -8.21 35.43
CA GLU A 65 -5.67 -9.03 36.43
C GLU A 65 -6.06 -10.40 35.90
N GLN A 66 -6.55 -10.48 34.67
CA GLN A 66 -6.85 -11.73 33.99
C GLN A 66 -5.60 -12.58 33.82
N LEU A 67 -4.50 -11.96 33.34
CA LEU A 67 -3.23 -12.67 33.19
C LEU A 67 -2.70 -13.15 34.52
N GLN A 68 -2.73 -12.31 35.58
CA GLN A 68 -2.27 -12.69 36.91
C GLN A 68 -3.09 -13.87 37.45
N GLN A 69 -4.39 -13.89 37.23
CA GLN A 69 -5.24 -15.01 37.64
C GLN A 69 -4.89 -16.28 36.84
N GLU A 70 -4.75 -16.18 35.53
CA GLU A 70 -4.42 -17.33 34.67
C GLU A 70 -3.03 -17.92 34.97
N LEU A 71 -2.04 -17.04 35.23
CA LEU A 71 -0.70 -17.47 35.64
C LEU A 71 -0.71 -18.16 37.01
N LYS A 72 -1.48 -17.62 37.95
CA LYS A 72 -1.66 -18.23 39.26
C LYS A 72 -2.31 -19.61 39.16
N ASP A 73 -3.33 -19.73 38.32
CA ASP A 73 -4.04 -21.00 38.08
C ASP A 73 -3.13 -22.04 37.37
N ALA A 74 -2.17 -21.54 36.60
CA ALA A 74 -1.14 -22.35 35.94
C ALA A 74 0.07 -22.65 36.84
N GLY A 75 0.17 -22.07 38.05
CA GLY A 75 1.32 -22.20 38.92
C GLY A 75 2.58 -21.50 38.41
N ILE A 76 2.44 -20.48 37.58
CA ILE A 76 3.55 -19.72 36.99
C ILE A 76 3.66 -18.38 37.73
N GLU A 77 4.79 -18.13 38.38
CA GLU A 77 5.11 -16.82 38.94
C GLU A 77 5.90 -15.99 37.92
N LEU A 78 5.33 -14.86 37.50
CA LEU A 78 6.07 -13.88 36.71
C LEU A 78 7.06 -13.10 37.59
N PRO A 79 8.28 -12.82 37.12
CA PRO A 79 9.20 -11.95 37.82
C PRO A 79 8.54 -10.59 38.11
N LYS A 80 8.63 -10.09 39.34
CA LYS A 80 8.16 -8.73 39.66
C LYS A 80 9.11 -7.70 39.03
N TYR A 81 8.74 -7.17 37.89
CA TYR A 81 9.49 -6.09 37.28
C TYR A 81 9.13 -4.75 37.91
N ARG A 82 10.17 -4.00 38.33
CA ARG A 82 10.00 -2.59 38.66
C ARG A 82 9.72 -1.83 37.39
N ARG A 83 8.63 -1.02 37.38
CA ARG A 83 8.37 -0.04 36.34
C ARG A 83 9.62 0.82 36.11
N THR A 84 10.32 0.65 35.04
CA THR A 84 11.19 1.67 34.51
C THR A 84 10.32 2.58 33.64
N VAL A 85 10.10 3.79 34.08
CA VAL A 85 9.50 4.83 33.22
C VAL A 85 10.43 4.96 32.03
N LYS A 86 9.97 4.57 30.84
CA LYS A 86 10.77 4.70 29.63
C LYS A 86 11.06 6.16 29.37
N LYS A 87 12.32 6.50 29.25
CA LYS A 87 12.74 7.75 28.65
C LYS A 87 12.25 7.71 27.18
N ALA A 88 11.47 8.70 26.76
CA ALA A 88 11.08 8.82 25.35
C ALA A 88 12.32 8.78 24.47
N LEU A 89 12.21 8.16 23.28
CA LEU A 89 13.27 8.23 22.30
C LEU A 89 13.60 9.70 22.02
N PRO A 90 14.86 10.08 21.78
CA PRO A 90 15.19 11.46 21.47
C PRO A 90 14.50 11.87 20.16
N SER A 91 13.95 13.06 20.16
CA SER A 91 13.43 13.67 18.92
C SER A 91 14.59 14.02 18.00
N ILE A 92 14.34 14.06 16.71
CA ILE A 92 15.32 14.41 15.67
C ILE A 92 14.86 15.69 14.99
N LEU A 93 15.75 16.66 14.92
CA LEU A 93 15.56 17.88 14.13
C LEU A 93 16.69 17.99 13.11
N GLN A 94 16.34 18.16 11.85
CA GLN A 94 17.27 18.23 10.73
C GLN A 94 16.90 19.38 9.79
N THR A 95 17.88 19.85 9.05
CA THR A 95 17.69 20.76 7.91
C THR A 95 18.19 20.09 6.63
N ASP A 96 17.74 20.57 5.47
CA ASP A 96 18.19 20.06 4.17
C ASP A 96 19.72 20.21 3.99
N ARG A 97 20.30 21.23 4.61
CA ARG A 97 21.76 21.47 4.67
C ARG A 97 22.10 22.24 5.94
N GLN A 98 23.39 22.26 6.30
CA GLN A 98 23.87 23.00 7.48
C GLN A 98 24.40 24.38 7.14
N GLN A 99 24.80 24.62 5.90
CA GLN A 99 25.33 25.92 5.44
C GLN A 99 24.44 26.49 4.34
N TYR A 100 24.22 27.79 4.42
CA TYR A 100 23.38 28.54 3.49
C TYR A 100 24.15 29.78 3.03
N THR A 101 24.00 30.18 1.78
CA THR A 101 24.63 31.40 1.27
C THR A 101 24.08 32.60 2.01
N ALA A 102 24.93 33.36 2.65
CA ALA A 102 24.49 34.54 3.41
C ALA A 102 23.94 35.65 2.49
N ARG A 103 22.94 36.39 2.96
CA ARG A 103 22.32 37.57 2.31
C ARG A 103 21.61 37.31 0.97
N LEU A 104 21.52 36.05 0.52
CA LEU A 104 20.72 35.72 -0.65
C LEU A 104 19.40 35.05 -0.22
N PRO A 105 18.27 35.36 -0.90
CA PRO A 105 17.02 34.69 -0.66
C PRO A 105 17.10 33.21 -1.09
N GLN A 106 16.79 32.30 -0.19
CA GLN A 106 16.83 30.87 -0.45
C GLN A 106 15.83 30.13 0.43
N ASN A 107 15.62 28.85 0.13
CA ASN A 107 14.70 28.04 0.89
C ASN A 107 15.43 27.26 1.98
N ILE A 108 14.82 27.18 3.17
CA ILE A 108 15.29 26.36 4.29
C ILE A 108 14.25 25.26 4.50
N THR A 109 14.63 24.01 4.37
CA THR A 109 13.75 22.87 4.69
C THR A 109 14.11 22.29 6.04
N ILE A 110 13.12 22.17 6.91
CA ILE A 110 13.26 21.65 8.28
C ILE A 110 12.46 20.37 8.39
N ARG A 111 13.05 19.34 8.99
CA ARG A 111 12.47 18.02 9.19
C ARG A 111 12.52 17.67 10.66
N PHE A 112 11.38 17.25 11.20
CA PHE A 112 11.26 16.88 12.61
C PHE A 112 10.63 15.51 12.75
N ILE A 113 11.18 14.70 13.67
CA ILE A 113 10.62 13.42 14.11
C ILE A 113 10.51 13.46 15.63
N ALA A 114 9.31 13.24 16.15
CA ALA A 114 9.08 13.15 17.58
C ALA A 114 9.57 11.80 18.14
N GLY A 115 10.08 11.83 19.35
CA GLY A 115 10.53 10.62 20.03
C GLY A 115 9.43 9.70 20.55
N GLN A 116 8.17 10.14 20.50
CA GLN A 116 7.01 9.38 20.95
C GLN A 116 5.86 9.47 19.96
N ARG A 117 5.12 8.37 19.82
CA ARG A 117 3.94 8.28 18.96
C ARG A 117 2.67 8.49 19.80
N THR A 118 1.85 9.44 19.43
CA THR A 118 0.62 9.80 20.14
C THR A 118 -0.40 10.40 19.16
N PRO A 119 -1.70 10.22 19.38
CA PRO A 119 -2.72 10.73 18.47
C PRO A 119 -2.91 12.24 18.49
N ASN A 120 -2.45 12.93 19.51
CA ASN A 120 -2.69 14.35 19.68
C ASN A 120 -1.53 15.02 20.40
N ALA A 121 -0.64 15.60 19.61
CA ALA A 121 0.53 16.32 20.10
C ALA A 121 0.53 17.76 19.60
N ASP A 122 1.13 18.63 20.38
CA ASP A 122 1.46 19.96 19.97
C ASP A 122 2.97 20.04 19.75
N ILE A 123 3.41 20.48 18.57
CA ILE A 123 4.83 20.62 18.21
C ILE A 123 5.21 22.09 18.18
N TYR A 124 6.36 22.39 18.75
CA TYR A 124 6.92 23.73 18.81
C TYR A 124 8.25 23.78 18.08
N LEU A 125 8.41 24.77 17.20
CA LEU A 125 9.67 25.04 16.51
C LEU A 125 10.09 26.48 16.81
N HIS A 126 11.27 26.66 17.38
CA HIS A 126 11.84 27.94 17.68
C HIS A 126 12.85 28.35 16.59
N PHE A 127 12.61 29.51 16.02
CA PHE A 127 13.44 30.16 15.03
C PHE A 127 14.15 31.33 15.66
N PRO A 128 15.47 31.32 15.73
CA PRO A 128 16.22 32.47 16.32
C PRO A 128 16.03 33.73 15.48
N TYR A 129 16.28 34.89 16.11
CA TYR A 129 16.24 36.19 15.44
C TYR A 129 17.14 36.20 14.20
N GLY A 130 16.59 36.68 13.07
CA GLY A 130 17.26 36.76 11.79
C GLY A 130 16.87 35.65 10.81
N ILE A 131 15.99 34.74 11.21
CA ILE A 131 15.28 33.85 10.29
C ILE A 131 13.83 34.30 10.20
N ASP A 132 13.47 34.89 9.03
CA ASP A 132 12.12 35.42 8.88
C ASP A 132 11.13 34.32 8.53
N VAL A 133 10.26 34.04 9.51
CA VAL A 133 9.19 33.05 9.42
C VAL A 133 7.85 33.76 9.47
N THR A 134 7.03 33.55 8.44
CA THR A 134 5.70 34.16 8.32
C THR A 134 4.69 33.09 7.87
N PRO A 135 3.38 33.30 8.05
CA PRO A 135 2.37 32.38 7.52
C PRO A 135 2.36 32.29 5.99
N ASP A 136 2.92 33.27 5.29
CA ASP A 136 2.95 33.34 3.84
C ASP A 136 4.17 32.65 3.21
N ASN A 137 5.33 32.73 3.86
CA ASN A 137 6.56 32.12 3.35
C ASN A 137 6.84 30.72 3.91
N THR A 138 6.07 30.26 4.88
CA THR A 138 6.27 28.98 5.53
C THR A 138 5.22 27.97 5.08
N PHE A 139 5.68 26.87 4.55
CA PHE A 139 4.87 25.79 4.01
C PHE A 139 5.08 24.53 4.82
N ILE A 140 4.01 23.81 5.09
CA ILE A 140 4.04 22.47 5.68
C ILE A 140 3.70 21.43 4.62
N ASN A 141 4.45 20.36 4.57
CA ASN A 141 4.13 19.23 3.69
C ASN A 141 3.11 18.32 4.37
N ILE A 142 1.94 18.22 3.77
CA ILE A 142 0.83 17.37 4.24
C ILE A 142 0.69 16.18 3.30
N ILE A 143 0.65 14.97 3.86
CA ILE A 143 0.49 13.72 3.10
C ILE A 143 -0.75 13.82 2.21
N GLY A 144 -0.58 13.51 0.93
CA GLY A 144 -1.65 13.54 -0.07
C GLY A 144 -2.10 14.95 -0.51
N ARG A 145 -1.45 16.01 -0.02
CA ARG A 145 -1.74 17.40 -0.42
C ARG A 145 -0.49 18.18 -0.86
N GLY A 146 0.70 17.69 -0.52
CA GLY A 146 1.96 18.39 -0.79
C GLY A 146 2.17 19.60 0.11
N GLU A 147 2.92 20.60 -0.37
CA GLU A 147 3.22 21.83 0.35
C GLU A 147 2.00 22.75 0.45
N VAL A 148 1.60 23.06 1.67
CA VAL A 148 0.48 23.95 1.98
C VAL A 148 1.04 25.12 2.80
N PRO A 149 0.82 26.39 2.39
CA PRO A 149 1.26 27.54 3.19
C PRO A 149 0.52 27.57 4.53
N LEU A 150 1.18 27.95 5.61
CA LEU A 150 0.60 27.94 6.96
C LEU A 150 -0.73 28.70 7.02
N ARG A 151 -0.86 29.82 6.30
CA ARG A 151 -2.11 30.60 6.22
C ARG A 151 -3.32 29.81 5.72
N GLN A 152 -3.08 28.72 4.94
CA GLN A 152 -4.11 27.88 4.34
C GLN A 152 -4.27 26.57 5.08
N LEU A 153 -3.67 26.41 6.27
CA LEU A 153 -3.86 25.19 7.03
C LEU A 153 -5.34 24.97 7.27
N PRO A 154 -5.87 23.81 6.86
CA PRO A 154 -7.28 23.54 7.02
C PRO A 154 -7.60 23.46 8.49
N GLN A 155 -8.82 23.83 8.81
CA GLN A 155 -9.44 23.38 10.02
C GLN A 155 -9.39 21.85 10.07
N GLN A 156 -9.18 21.32 11.22
CA GLN A 156 -9.16 19.90 11.51
C GLN A 156 -10.24 19.14 10.74
N SER A 157 -9.86 18.24 9.85
CA SER A 157 -10.79 17.23 9.42
C SER A 157 -10.78 16.14 10.48
N ALA A 158 -11.86 16.04 11.25
CA ALA A 158 -12.06 14.86 12.07
C ALA A 158 -12.02 13.63 11.17
N GLY A 159 -11.31 12.61 11.60
CA GLY A 159 -11.35 11.34 10.94
C GLY A 159 -12.75 10.73 10.96
N ARG A 160 -13.02 9.77 10.08
CA ARG A 160 -14.33 9.14 9.90
C ARG A 160 -14.91 8.59 11.21
N TYR A 161 -14.09 8.07 12.10
CA TYR A 161 -14.48 7.50 13.39
C TYR A 161 -13.79 8.21 14.56
N GLY A 162 -13.49 9.50 14.40
CA GLY A 162 -12.69 10.25 15.34
C GLY A 162 -11.21 9.96 15.22
N ASP A 163 -10.40 10.52 16.12
CA ASP A 163 -8.94 10.54 16.06
C ASP A 163 -8.25 9.16 16.09
N ARG A 164 -9.01 8.09 16.32
CA ARG A 164 -8.47 6.74 16.45
C ARG A 164 -8.35 5.99 15.12
N LEU A 165 -9.17 6.33 14.15
CA LEU A 165 -9.39 5.48 12.96
C LEU A 165 -9.04 6.16 11.65
N SER A 166 -8.70 7.44 11.69
CA SER A 166 -8.23 8.16 10.52
C SER A 166 -7.01 9.00 10.86
N TYR A 167 -6.17 9.21 9.88
CA TYR A 167 -5.02 10.07 10.07
C TYR A 167 -5.41 11.54 10.00
N GLN A 168 -4.73 12.32 10.82
CA GLN A 168 -4.84 13.75 10.84
C GLN A 168 -3.46 14.34 11.10
N GLN A 169 -3.01 15.25 10.25
CA GLN A 169 -1.65 15.74 10.37
C GLN A 169 -1.54 17.00 11.21
N VAL A 170 -2.27 18.05 10.84
CA VAL A 170 -2.16 19.34 11.51
C VAL A 170 -3.52 19.98 11.60
N GLY A 171 -3.92 20.34 12.82
CA GLY A 171 -5.18 21.04 13.04
C GLY A 171 -5.07 22.53 12.86
N GLN A 172 -4.22 23.15 13.64
CA GLN A 172 -4.08 24.61 13.72
C GLN A 172 -2.63 25.00 13.96
N TYR A 173 -2.32 26.25 13.72
CA TYR A 173 -1.03 26.82 14.10
C TYR A 173 -1.20 28.15 14.84
N SER A 174 -0.15 28.54 15.55
CA SER A 174 0.06 29.92 15.99
C SER A 174 1.54 30.26 15.85
N LEU A 175 1.83 31.49 15.48
CA LEU A 175 3.18 32.02 15.38
C LEU A 175 3.31 33.16 16.37
N LYS A 176 4.19 32.99 17.38
CA LYS A 176 4.45 33.99 18.40
C LYS A 176 5.79 34.64 18.12
N ASP A 177 5.79 35.95 17.98
CA ASP A 177 7.01 36.76 17.88
C ASP A 177 7.47 37.14 19.29
N ASN A 178 8.71 36.79 19.62
CA ASN A 178 9.37 37.14 20.90
C ASN A 178 10.46 38.21 20.71
N GLY A 179 10.39 38.98 19.63
CA GLY A 179 11.34 40.06 19.32
C GLY A 179 12.77 39.52 19.13
N ALA A 180 13.72 40.06 19.91
CA ALA A 180 15.14 39.70 19.82
C ALA A 180 15.40 38.19 20.10
N HIS A 181 14.44 37.49 20.71
CA HIS A 181 14.53 36.06 20.97
C HIS A 181 13.95 35.18 19.82
N GLY A 182 13.57 35.82 18.69
CA GLY A 182 13.06 35.11 17.53
C GLY A 182 11.57 34.74 17.62
N LYS A 183 11.17 33.77 16.80
CA LYS A 183 9.76 33.36 16.66
C LYS A 183 9.57 31.90 17.08
N VAL A 184 8.40 31.60 17.66
CA VAL A 184 8.00 30.22 17.98
C VAL A 184 6.76 29.88 17.16
N LEU A 185 6.91 28.90 16.26
CA LEU A 185 5.80 28.27 15.57
C LEU A 185 5.26 27.13 16.42
N HIS A 186 3.99 27.18 16.72
CA HIS A 186 3.26 26.14 17.44
C HIS A 186 2.25 25.48 16.50
N LEU A 187 2.44 24.21 16.22
CA LEU A 187 1.54 23.37 15.43
C LEU A 187 0.71 22.52 16.41
N LYS A 188 -0.61 22.63 16.35
CA LYS A 188 -1.53 22.02 17.29
C LYS A 188 -2.20 20.78 16.72
N GLY A 189 -2.45 19.80 17.58
CA GLY A 189 -3.28 18.64 17.24
C GLY A 189 -2.68 17.75 16.17
N ILE A 190 -1.37 17.54 16.21
CA ILE A 190 -0.68 16.67 15.24
C ILE A 190 -0.85 15.22 15.68
N ASP A 191 -1.24 14.38 14.75
CA ASP A 191 -1.24 12.93 14.94
C ASP A 191 0.15 12.36 14.64
N LEU A 192 0.92 12.09 15.67
CA LEU A 192 2.25 11.50 15.57
C LEU A 192 2.24 9.98 15.31
N ARG A 193 1.07 9.35 15.23
CA ARG A 193 0.95 7.95 14.82
C ARG A 193 1.11 7.80 13.31
N ILE A 194 0.88 8.88 12.58
CA ILE A 194 1.06 8.89 11.12
C ILE A 194 2.53 8.64 10.82
N LEU A 195 2.79 7.47 10.29
CA LEU A 195 4.14 7.03 9.98
C LEU A 195 4.57 7.60 8.63
N ASN A 196 5.02 8.82 8.62
CA ASN A 196 5.74 9.43 7.51
C ASN A 196 7.25 9.35 7.75
N LYS A 197 8.07 9.64 6.75
CA LYS A 197 9.52 9.74 6.92
C LYS A 197 9.87 10.76 8.02
N TYR A 198 9.13 11.86 8.06
CA TYR A 198 9.20 12.88 9.08
C TYR A 198 7.80 13.22 9.57
N ASP A 199 7.63 13.53 10.85
CA ASP A 199 6.35 13.94 11.40
C ASP A 199 5.94 15.33 10.90
N VAL A 200 6.93 16.22 10.79
CA VAL A 200 6.75 17.57 10.22
C VAL A 200 7.88 17.85 9.23
N VAL A 201 7.48 18.32 8.07
CA VAL A 201 8.41 18.92 7.08
C VAL A 201 7.93 20.31 6.79
N LEU A 202 8.77 21.30 7.07
CA LEU A 202 8.51 22.70 6.77
C LEU A 202 9.49 23.20 5.72
N SER A 203 8.98 23.96 4.76
CA SER A 203 9.79 24.72 3.81
C SER A 203 9.56 26.20 4.05
N ILE A 204 10.60 26.94 4.42
CA ILE A 204 10.56 28.40 4.56
C ILE A 204 11.19 28.98 3.31
N LYS A 205 10.40 29.70 2.53
CA LYS A 205 10.81 30.17 1.19
C LYS A 205 11.31 31.62 1.21
N GLY A 206 12.31 31.88 0.39
CA GLY A 206 12.84 33.23 0.18
C GLY A 206 13.48 33.86 1.41
N VAL A 207 14.08 33.06 2.28
CA VAL A 207 14.72 33.55 3.51
C VAL A 207 16.15 33.99 3.22
N SER A 208 16.51 35.18 3.64
CA SER A 208 17.89 35.69 3.68
C SER A 208 18.42 35.64 5.12
N ILE A 209 19.57 35.04 5.31
CA ILE A 209 20.23 34.93 6.63
C ILE A 209 21.58 35.64 6.60
N GLU A 210 22.01 36.14 7.73
CA GLU A 210 23.33 36.81 7.86
C GLU A 210 24.47 35.79 8.07
N GLN A 211 25.69 36.22 7.87
CA GLN A 211 26.90 35.43 8.12
C GLN A 211 27.09 35.19 9.62
N LYS A 212 26.35 34.23 10.16
CA LYS A 212 26.47 33.76 11.55
C LYS A 212 25.85 32.41 11.71
N LYS A 213 26.04 31.82 12.90
CA LYS A 213 25.42 30.58 13.31
C LYS A 213 24.06 30.85 13.92
N TYR A 214 23.11 30.00 13.57
CA TYR A 214 21.75 30.00 14.07
C TYR A 214 21.42 28.62 14.67
N GLN A 215 20.81 28.62 15.84
CA GLN A 215 20.38 27.40 16.51
C GLN A 215 18.87 27.31 16.48
N LEU A 216 18.35 26.37 15.71
CA LEU A 216 16.94 26.03 15.70
C LEU A 216 16.66 24.99 16.78
N GLU A 217 15.50 25.06 17.41
CA GLU A 217 15.08 24.13 18.45
C GLU A 217 13.68 23.62 18.14
N ALA A 218 13.40 22.39 18.53
CA ALA A 218 12.07 21.82 18.48
C ALA A 218 11.78 20.96 19.71
N TRP A 219 10.51 20.97 20.13
CA TRP A 219 9.99 20.09 21.18
C TRP A 219 8.52 19.83 20.92
N TYR A 220 7.96 18.88 21.64
CA TYR A 220 6.53 18.58 21.57
C TYR A 220 5.94 18.38 22.95
N THR A 221 4.61 18.55 23.05
CA THR A 221 3.83 18.20 24.22
C THR A 221 2.75 17.20 23.83
N THR A 222 2.41 16.31 24.74
CA THR A 222 1.33 15.34 24.57
C THR A 222 0.27 15.55 25.63
N LYS A 223 -0.95 15.13 25.34
CA LYS A 223 -2.06 15.11 26.29
C LYS A 223 -2.37 13.70 26.77
N GLU A 224 -2.09 12.70 25.95
CA GLU A 224 -2.36 11.31 26.20
C GLU A 224 -1.10 10.46 25.94
N PRO A 225 -0.92 9.35 26.65
CA PRO A 225 -1.69 8.84 27.79
C PRO A 225 -1.51 9.65 29.06
N GLN A 226 -0.50 10.52 29.11
CA GLN A 226 -0.25 11.48 30.17
C GLN A 226 0.34 12.78 29.57
N PRO A 227 0.09 13.94 30.15
CA PRO A 227 0.76 15.17 29.76
C PRO A 227 2.26 15.03 29.86
N LEU A 228 2.96 15.22 28.76
CA LEU A 228 4.42 15.16 28.66
C LEU A 228 4.92 16.37 27.87
N MET A 229 5.99 16.96 28.32
CA MET A 229 6.80 17.89 27.53
C MET A 229 8.13 17.21 27.22
N SER A 230 8.46 17.09 25.94
CA SER A 230 9.72 16.48 25.50
C SER A 230 10.91 17.35 25.84
N GLU A 231 12.09 16.74 25.89
CA GLU A 231 13.34 17.52 25.81
C GLU A 231 13.41 18.27 24.49
N LYS A 232 14.11 19.40 24.46
CA LYS A 232 14.36 20.14 23.24
C LYS A 232 15.44 19.43 22.40
N THR A 233 15.14 19.24 21.13
CA THR A 233 16.16 18.87 20.13
C THR A 233 16.61 20.10 19.36
N GLN A 234 17.84 20.11 18.87
CA GLN A 234 18.47 21.27 18.29
C GLN A 234 19.19 20.92 17.00
N VAL A 235 19.22 21.85 16.05
CA VAL A 235 20.06 21.80 14.87
C VAL A 235 20.71 23.16 14.65
N GLN A 236 21.98 23.18 14.31
CA GLN A 236 22.71 24.38 13.98
C GLN A 236 22.79 24.54 12.47
N ILE A 237 22.48 25.76 11.98
CA ILE A 237 22.73 26.18 10.61
C ILE A 237 23.62 27.41 10.62
N GLU A 238 24.30 27.65 9.51
CA GLU A 238 25.26 28.76 9.37
C GLU A 238 25.09 29.47 8.04
N GLY A 239 25.03 30.80 8.08
CA GLY A 239 25.18 31.64 6.90
C GLY A 239 26.66 31.79 6.56
N VAL A 240 27.06 31.49 5.33
CA VAL A 240 28.43 31.56 4.84
C VAL A 240 28.55 32.48 3.62
N ASN A 241 29.66 33.22 3.50
CA ASN A 241 29.92 34.04 2.34
C ASN A 241 30.53 33.24 1.19
N ARG A 242 29.82 32.24 0.75
CA ARG A 242 30.10 31.43 -0.45
C ARG A 242 28.82 30.76 -0.90
N ILE A 243 28.77 30.31 -2.14
CA ILE A 243 27.64 29.54 -2.61
C ILE A 243 27.61 28.22 -1.83
N ALA A 244 26.48 27.92 -1.20
CA ALA A 244 26.27 26.74 -0.36
C ALA A 244 25.00 25.97 -0.73
N ASP A 245 24.48 26.17 -1.93
CA ASP A 245 23.23 25.58 -2.42
C ASP A 245 23.34 25.06 -3.86
N LEU A 246 24.55 24.72 -4.31
CA LEU A 246 24.67 23.93 -5.53
C LEU A 246 23.82 22.66 -5.34
N LYS A 247 22.88 22.44 -6.23
CA LYS A 247 21.98 21.27 -6.22
C LYS A 247 22.03 20.59 -7.56
N ARG A 248 22.22 19.30 -7.52
CA ARG A 248 21.96 18.44 -8.65
C ARG A 248 20.45 18.22 -8.76
N LEU A 249 19.87 18.41 -9.93
CA LEU A 249 18.48 18.06 -10.15
C LEU A 249 18.30 16.53 -10.09
N PRO A 250 17.13 16.06 -9.59
CA PRO A 250 16.92 14.63 -9.44
C PRO A 250 17.11 13.92 -10.78
N TYR A 251 17.86 12.86 -10.72
CA TYR A 251 18.02 11.89 -11.77
C TYR A 251 16.66 11.44 -12.30
N CYS A 252 16.38 11.77 -13.55
CA CYS A 252 15.19 11.42 -14.31
C CYS A 252 13.83 11.94 -13.86
N ARG A 253 13.43 12.94 -14.56
CA ARG A 253 12.02 13.35 -14.60
C ARG A 253 11.15 12.45 -15.48
N ASN A 254 11.72 11.55 -16.28
CA ASN A 254 11.00 10.84 -17.33
C ASN A 254 11.28 9.34 -17.36
N THR A 255 10.39 8.62 -18.00
CA THR A 255 10.41 7.19 -18.25
C THR A 255 11.77 6.71 -18.72
N PHE A 256 12.20 5.59 -18.14
CA PHE A 256 13.40 4.90 -18.52
C PHE A 256 13.29 4.40 -19.97
N SER A 257 14.25 4.78 -20.84
CA SER A 257 14.42 4.15 -22.13
C SER A 257 15.89 3.76 -22.28
N GLU A 258 16.19 2.72 -23.07
CA GLU A 258 17.58 2.31 -23.34
C GLU A 258 18.41 3.44 -23.97
N GLU A 259 17.75 4.33 -24.69
CA GLU A 259 18.37 5.51 -25.32
C GLU A 259 18.69 6.63 -24.32
N PHE A 260 18.12 6.56 -23.10
CA PHE A 260 18.26 7.60 -22.08
C PHE A 260 19.18 7.14 -20.94
N LEU A 261 20.45 6.91 -21.27
CA LEU A 261 21.48 6.80 -20.24
C LEU A 261 21.76 8.20 -19.70
N PRO A 262 21.52 8.49 -18.43
CA PRO A 262 21.77 9.82 -17.88
C PRO A 262 23.26 10.05 -17.74
N THR A 263 23.86 10.45 -18.83
CA THR A 263 25.25 10.90 -18.92
C THR A 263 25.37 12.43 -18.91
N THR A 264 24.27 13.09 -18.54
CA THR A 264 24.18 14.52 -18.38
C THR A 264 23.79 14.84 -16.94
N ALA A 265 24.61 15.62 -16.26
CA ALA A 265 24.31 16.14 -14.94
C ALA A 265 23.79 17.57 -15.06
N GLU A 266 22.67 17.83 -14.38
CA GLU A 266 22.00 19.13 -14.36
C GLU A 266 22.08 19.72 -12.96
N PHE A 267 22.50 20.99 -12.86
CA PHE A 267 22.70 21.68 -11.59
C PHE A 267 21.96 23.01 -11.56
N THR A 268 21.50 23.37 -10.38
CA THR A 268 20.95 24.68 -10.06
C THR A 268 21.61 25.26 -8.81
N TRP A 269 21.58 26.57 -8.66
CA TRP A 269 22.05 27.28 -7.48
C TRP A 269 21.36 28.65 -7.34
N THR A 270 21.46 29.27 -6.18
CA THR A 270 21.01 30.64 -5.98
C THR A 270 22.06 31.58 -6.55
N ALA A 271 21.72 32.32 -7.61
CA ALA A 271 22.65 33.23 -8.26
C ALA A 271 22.97 34.46 -7.42
N ASP A 272 24.18 34.91 -7.54
CA ASP A 272 24.55 36.25 -7.11
C ASP A 272 24.02 37.30 -8.12
N PRO A 273 23.30 38.34 -7.69
CA PRO A 273 22.85 39.42 -8.56
C PRO A 273 23.98 40.16 -9.27
N GLU A 274 25.19 40.09 -8.76
CA GLU A 274 26.40 40.76 -9.34
C GLU A 274 27.13 39.89 -10.35
N HIS A 275 26.62 38.67 -10.64
CA HIS A 275 27.14 37.72 -11.65
C HIS A 275 28.66 37.41 -11.51
N PRO A 276 29.10 36.81 -10.40
CA PRO A 276 30.50 36.54 -10.21
C PRO A 276 31.02 35.55 -11.26
N TYR A 277 32.31 35.69 -11.60
CA TYR A 277 32.99 34.69 -12.44
C TYR A 277 33.02 33.34 -11.73
N THR A 278 32.36 32.35 -12.32
CA THR A 278 32.28 30.99 -11.76
C THR A 278 32.77 29.95 -12.73
N GLU A 279 33.53 28.99 -12.20
CA GLU A 279 33.85 27.74 -12.86
C GLU A 279 33.14 26.59 -12.20
N LEU A 280 32.65 25.63 -12.98
CA LEU A 280 32.24 24.34 -12.45
C LEU A 280 33.43 23.39 -12.49
N LEU A 281 33.75 22.81 -11.35
CA LEU A 281 34.83 21.85 -11.19
C LEU A 281 34.23 20.43 -11.14
N ILE A 282 34.97 19.49 -11.71
CA ILE A 282 34.66 18.05 -11.71
C ILE A 282 35.83 17.27 -11.08
N SER A 283 35.47 16.23 -10.35
CA SER A 283 36.40 15.24 -9.79
C SER A 283 35.96 13.83 -10.15
N THR A 284 36.94 12.97 -10.46
CA THR A 284 36.73 11.53 -10.73
C THR A 284 37.36 10.63 -9.67
N ASP A 285 37.96 11.22 -8.64
CA ASP A 285 38.70 10.53 -7.57
C ASP A 285 38.12 10.83 -6.18
N SER A 286 36.82 10.81 -6.06
CA SER A 286 36.08 11.02 -4.80
C SER A 286 36.37 12.37 -4.16
N ALA A 287 36.40 13.44 -4.98
CA ALA A 287 36.65 14.83 -4.58
C ALA A 287 38.07 15.10 -4.03
N ALA A 288 39.02 14.23 -4.29
CA ALA A 288 40.40 14.44 -3.89
C ALA A 288 41.11 15.47 -4.79
N THR A 289 40.93 15.40 -6.10
CA THR A 289 41.46 16.38 -7.06
C THR A 289 40.35 16.94 -7.95
N TRP A 290 40.57 18.14 -8.48
CA TRP A 290 39.55 18.88 -9.20
C TRP A 290 40.12 19.46 -10.52
N SER A 291 39.33 19.39 -11.58
CA SER A 291 39.59 20.01 -12.87
C SER A 291 38.35 20.78 -13.35
N THR A 292 38.56 21.80 -14.16
CA THR A 292 37.48 22.58 -14.74
C THR A 292 36.69 21.76 -15.74
N VAL A 293 35.36 21.80 -15.68
CA VAL A 293 34.46 21.17 -16.63
C VAL A 293 34.60 21.82 -18.00
N ARG A 294 34.86 21.01 -19.05
CA ARG A 294 35.05 21.51 -20.43
C ARG A 294 33.74 21.52 -21.23
N ASN A 295 32.87 20.57 -21.00
CA ASN A 295 31.58 20.43 -21.70
C ASN A 295 30.46 20.97 -20.80
N LEU A 296 30.35 22.29 -20.76
CA LEU A 296 29.42 22.98 -19.90
C LEU A 296 28.51 23.86 -20.74
N ASP A 297 27.21 23.55 -20.74
CA ASP A 297 26.16 24.46 -21.18
C ASP A 297 25.62 25.24 -20.00
N LYS A 298 25.49 26.54 -20.14
CA LYS A 298 24.94 27.46 -19.13
C LYS A 298 23.73 28.17 -19.69
N GLU A 299 22.63 28.09 -18.96
CA GLU A 299 21.51 29.00 -19.15
C GLU A 299 21.55 30.08 -18.09
N GLU A 300 22.22 31.18 -18.41
CA GLU A 300 22.49 32.27 -17.46
C GLU A 300 21.24 32.87 -16.83
N TYR A 301 20.13 32.88 -17.56
CA TYR A 301 18.85 33.42 -17.07
C TYR A 301 18.13 32.51 -16.07
N LEU A 302 18.47 31.20 -16.02
CA LEU A 302 17.77 30.21 -15.20
C LEU A 302 18.62 29.71 -14.04
N ASN A 303 19.87 30.12 -13.91
CA ASN A 303 20.85 29.55 -12.97
C ASN A 303 20.96 28.05 -13.06
N GLU A 304 21.07 27.57 -14.30
CA GLU A 304 21.17 26.17 -14.62
C GLU A 304 22.47 25.88 -15.35
N MET A 305 23.07 24.75 -15.02
CA MET A 305 24.26 24.23 -15.71
C MET A 305 24.03 22.77 -16.10
N TYR A 306 24.46 22.42 -17.32
CA TYR A 306 24.37 21.07 -17.87
C TYR A 306 25.78 20.60 -18.21
N VAL A 307 26.17 19.44 -17.66
CA VAL A 307 27.41 18.76 -17.99
C VAL A 307 27.09 17.53 -18.79
N THR A 308 27.46 17.55 -20.07
CA THR A 308 27.17 16.46 -21.01
C THR A 308 28.40 15.59 -21.27
N GLY A 309 28.19 14.41 -21.86
CA GLY A 309 29.26 13.51 -22.30
C GLY A 309 30.05 12.88 -21.16
N LEU A 310 29.44 12.72 -20.00
CA LEU A 310 30.01 11.98 -18.87
C LEU A 310 30.08 10.48 -19.22
N GLU A 311 31.20 9.83 -18.89
CA GLU A 311 31.35 8.40 -19.15
C GLU A 311 30.40 7.58 -18.27
N PRO A 312 29.65 6.65 -18.84
CA PRO A 312 28.76 5.79 -18.06
C PRO A 312 29.52 4.90 -17.06
N GLY A 313 28.90 4.64 -15.91
CA GLY A 313 29.44 3.75 -14.90
C GLY A 313 30.46 4.39 -13.96
N HIS A 314 30.54 5.71 -13.94
CA HIS A 314 31.47 6.45 -13.08
C HIS A 314 30.73 7.35 -12.08
N LEU A 315 31.30 7.49 -10.89
CA LEU A 315 30.89 8.47 -9.90
C LEU A 315 31.70 9.74 -10.09
N TYR A 316 31.01 10.86 -10.23
CA TYR A 316 31.60 12.18 -10.34
C TYR A 316 31.22 13.02 -9.10
N ALA A 317 32.15 13.89 -8.68
CA ALA A 317 31.83 14.96 -7.75
C ALA A 317 31.92 16.31 -8.47
N PHE A 318 31.05 17.23 -8.13
CA PHE A 318 31.01 18.59 -8.70
C PHE A 318 30.96 19.62 -7.62
N CYS A 319 31.64 20.76 -7.83
CA CYS A 319 31.48 21.97 -7.04
C CYS A 319 31.68 23.22 -7.90
N MET A 320 31.06 24.31 -7.53
CA MET A 320 31.32 25.62 -8.13
C MET A 320 32.55 26.24 -7.50
N ASP A 321 33.36 26.91 -8.28
CA ASP A 321 34.47 27.73 -7.82
C ASP A 321 34.27 29.18 -8.26
N VAL A 322 33.81 30.02 -7.33
CA VAL A 322 33.57 31.46 -7.56
C VAL A 322 34.88 32.17 -7.36
N LYS A 323 35.39 32.79 -8.43
CA LYS A 323 36.74 33.37 -8.46
C LYS A 323 36.84 34.73 -7.83
N GLU A 324 35.77 35.52 -7.83
CA GLU A 324 35.73 36.89 -7.34
C GLU A 324 34.33 37.25 -6.80
N GLY A 325 34.23 38.40 -6.15
CA GLY A 325 32.97 38.91 -5.60
C GLY A 325 32.73 38.51 -4.15
N PRO A 326 31.56 38.88 -3.60
CA PRO A 326 31.24 38.70 -2.16
C PRO A 326 31.11 37.22 -1.76
N TYR A 327 30.91 36.30 -2.72
CA TYR A 327 30.75 34.88 -2.48
C TYR A 327 31.92 34.03 -3.01
N GLN A 328 33.11 34.63 -3.13
CA GLN A 328 34.33 33.95 -3.57
C GLN A 328 34.60 32.68 -2.75
N GLY A 329 34.94 31.59 -3.46
CA GLY A 329 35.30 30.30 -2.87
C GLY A 329 34.51 29.13 -3.46
N ARG A 330 34.76 27.95 -2.95
CA ARG A 330 34.11 26.71 -3.40
C ARG A 330 32.75 26.51 -2.75
N SER A 331 31.78 26.09 -3.55
CA SER A 331 30.44 25.65 -3.09
C SER A 331 30.50 24.38 -2.27
N ASN A 332 29.33 23.88 -1.86
CA ASN A 332 29.13 22.46 -1.47
C ASN A 332 29.42 21.55 -2.65
N VAL A 333 29.70 20.27 -2.33
CA VAL A 333 29.92 19.21 -3.32
C VAL A 333 28.62 18.49 -3.61
N GLU A 334 28.34 18.29 -4.90
CA GLU A 334 27.26 17.42 -5.36
C GLU A 334 27.82 16.21 -6.09
N TRP A 335 27.13 15.06 -5.94
CA TRP A 335 27.56 13.79 -6.52
C TRP A 335 26.63 13.35 -7.64
N PHE A 336 27.20 12.65 -8.62
CA PHE A 336 26.46 12.13 -9.77
C PHE A 336 27.05 10.81 -10.25
N TYR A 337 26.22 9.75 -10.22
CA TYR A 337 26.51 8.50 -10.92
C TYR A 337 26.04 8.63 -12.36
N SER A 338 26.99 8.64 -13.31
CA SER A 338 26.69 8.72 -14.73
C SER A 338 26.33 7.36 -15.31
N GLY A 339 25.25 7.29 -16.08
CA GLY A 339 24.77 6.09 -16.72
C GLY A 339 24.33 5.01 -15.72
N MET A 340 24.62 3.75 -16.04
CA MET A 340 24.30 2.58 -15.20
C MET A 340 25.57 1.93 -14.66
N LEU A 341 25.60 1.65 -13.35
CA LEU A 341 26.69 0.93 -12.71
C LEU A 341 26.50 -0.58 -12.85
N ASN A 342 27.38 -1.24 -13.57
CA ASN A 342 27.37 -2.69 -13.69
C ASN A 342 27.76 -3.34 -12.35
N VAL A 343 26.81 -4.00 -11.70
CA VAL A 343 26.98 -4.57 -10.34
C VAL A 343 28.15 -5.57 -10.25
N LYS A 344 28.47 -6.29 -11.33
CA LYS A 344 29.58 -7.24 -11.35
C LYS A 344 30.95 -6.56 -11.22
N LYS A 345 31.07 -5.33 -11.67
CA LYS A 345 32.30 -4.55 -11.49
C LYS A 345 32.53 -4.11 -10.03
N TYR A 346 31.51 -4.22 -9.20
CA TYR A 346 31.53 -3.83 -7.78
C TYR A 346 31.43 -5.02 -6.82
N GLY A 347 31.78 -6.22 -7.29
CA GLY A 347 31.93 -7.40 -6.45
C GLY A 347 30.67 -8.23 -6.27
N VAL A 348 29.58 -7.91 -6.99
CA VAL A 348 28.42 -8.78 -7.10
C VAL A 348 28.74 -9.87 -8.12
N ARG A 349 28.48 -11.13 -7.81
CA ARG A 349 28.91 -12.25 -8.64
C ARG A 349 27.92 -12.60 -9.75
N GLY A 350 26.66 -12.74 -9.39
CA GLY A 350 25.63 -13.17 -10.33
C GLY A 350 25.95 -14.52 -10.97
N ASP A 351 26.50 -15.46 -10.19
CA ASP A 351 26.95 -16.78 -10.62
C ASP A 351 25.97 -17.91 -10.28
N GLY A 352 24.83 -17.57 -9.67
CA GLY A 352 23.80 -18.51 -9.25
C GLY A 352 24.13 -19.31 -7.99
N GLN A 353 25.25 -19.09 -7.35
CA GLN A 353 25.71 -19.86 -6.18
C GLN A 353 26.03 -18.97 -4.98
N TYR A 354 26.59 -17.82 -5.21
CA TYR A 354 26.99 -16.90 -4.15
C TYR A 354 25.84 -16.01 -3.71
N ASP A 355 25.68 -15.84 -2.41
CA ASP A 355 24.69 -14.90 -1.83
C ASP A 355 25.15 -13.47 -2.04
N ASP A 356 24.55 -12.77 -2.99
CA ASP A 356 24.89 -11.42 -3.38
C ASP A 356 24.21 -10.34 -2.50
N THR A 357 23.43 -10.75 -1.47
CA THR A 357 22.56 -9.86 -0.68
C THR A 357 23.32 -8.71 -0.03
N ASP A 358 24.37 -9.01 0.72
CA ASP A 358 25.10 -8.00 1.50
C ASP A 358 25.77 -6.98 0.58
N ARG A 359 26.36 -7.48 -0.50
CA ARG A 359 27.05 -6.61 -1.45
C ARG A 359 26.09 -5.70 -2.19
N LEU A 360 24.93 -6.21 -2.60
CA LEU A 360 23.91 -5.41 -3.24
C LEU A 360 23.32 -4.37 -2.27
N ASN A 361 23.02 -4.74 -1.03
CA ASN A 361 22.53 -3.78 -0.04
C ASN A 361 23.55 -2.67 0.26
N GLN A 362 24.85 -3.00 0.28
CA GLN A 362 25.89 -1.99 0.40
C GLN A 362 25.92 -1.04 -0.79
N LEU A 363 25.82 -1.56 -2.02
CA LEU A 363 25.78 -0.72 -3.23
C LEU A 363 24.53 0.15 -3.28
N ILE A 364 23.38 -0.37 -2.90
CA ILE A 364 22.12 0.39 -2.82
C ILE A 364 22.27 1.54 -1.82
N THR A 365 22.85 1.27 -0.65
CA THR A 365 23.07 2.28 0.40
C THR A 365 24.07 3.34 -0.05
N ASP A 366 25.20 2.92 -0.62
CA ASP A 366 26.22 3.82 -1.13
C ASP A 366 25.70 4.72 -2.25
N MET A 367 25.00 4.13 -3.21
CA MET A 367 24.39 4.89 -4.32
C MET A 367 23.39 5.93 -3.82
N SER A 368 22.52 5.57 -2.88
CA SER A 368 21.56 6.51 -2.28
C SER A 368 22.27 7.64 -1.52
N ALA A 369 23.34 7.34 -0.80
CA ALA A 369 24.14 8.32 -0.07
C ALA A 369 24.81 9.34 -1.00
N HIS A 370 25.12 8.96 -2.26
CA HIS A 370 25.66 9.83 -3.31
C HIS A 370 24.57 10.39 -4.25
N GLY A 371 23.33 10.53 -3.76
CA GLY A 371 22.26 11.18 -4.51
C GLY A 371 21.47 10.29 -5.46
N GLY A 372 21.75 9.00 -5.48
CA GLY A 372 21.03 8.03 -6.30
C GLY A 372 21.72 7.70 -7.63
N GLY A 373 21.13 6.75 -8.35
CA GLY A 373 21.61 6.27 -9.65
C GLY A 373 20.98 4.93 -10.00
N THR A 374 21.50 4.30 -11.07
CA THR A 374 21.00 3.02 -11.57
C THR A 374 22.04 1.91 -11.43
N LEU A 375 21.66 0.81 -10.79
CA LEU A 375 22.40 -0.43 -10.74
C LEU A 375 21.98 -1.32 -11.92
N TYR A 376 22.92 -1.65 -12.79
CA TYR A 376 22.73 -2.51 -13.95
C TYR A 376 23.09 -3.94 -13.64
N PHE A 377 22.15 -4.85 -13.84
CA PHE A 377 22.31 -6.29 -13.72
C PHE A 377 22.48 -6.91 -15.11
N PRO A 378 23.71 -7.20 -15.56
CA PRO A 378 23.90 -7.95 -16.79
C PRO A 378 23.43 -9.39 -16.66
N GLU A 379 23.39 -10.13 -17.76
CA GLU A 379 23.07 -11.56 -17.77
C GLU A 379 23.76 -12.30 -16.61
N GLY A 380 22.99 -13.11 -15.89
CA GLY A 380 23.43 -13.89 -14.75
C GLY A 380 22.32 -14.17 -13.74
N THR A 381 22.56 -15.05 -12.81
CA THR A 381 21.67 -15.37 -11.70
C THR A 381 22.24 -14.81 -10.41
N TYR A 382 21.48 -13.97 -9.76
CA TYR A 382 21.85 -13.23 -8.53
C TYR A 382 21.04 -13.77 -7.36
N PRO A 383 21.62 -14.70 -6.56
CA PRO A 383 20.95 -15.22 -5.38
C PRO A 383 20.87 -14.15 -4.30
N VAL A 384 19.68 -13.83 -3.82
CA VAL A 384 19.47 -12.79 -2.81
C VAL A 384 18.42 -13.20 -1.78
N ARG A 385 18.54 -12.61 -0.61
CA ARG A 385 17.50 -12.59 0.41
C ARG A 385 16.76 -11.25 0.37
N THR A 386 16.79 -10.47 1.42
CA THR A 386 16.13 -9.17 1.43
C THR A 386 17.03 -8.07 0.89
N LEU A 387 16.60 -7.42 -0.18
CA LEU A 387 17.17 -6.17 -0.67
C LEU A 387 16.42 -5.00 -0.03
N VAL A 388 17.14 -4.19 0.75
CA VAL A 388 16.61 -3.02 1.44
C VAL A 388 16.77 -1.82 0.53
N MET A 389 15.70 -1.47 -0.17
CA MET A 389 15.70 -0.36 -1.12
C MET A 389 15.90 0.98 -0.41
N GLN A 390 16.56 1.89 -1.09
CA GLN A 390 16.82 3.25 -0.64
C GLN A 390 16.31 4.27 -1.65
N SER A 391 16.07 5.49 -1.19
CA SER A 391 15.59 6.57 -2.07
C SER A 391 16.56 6.84 -3.23
N ASN A 392 16.01 7.13 -4.40
CA ASN A 392 16.71 7.48 -5.62
C ASN A 392 17.60 6.37 -6.22
N VAL A 393 17.38 5.11 -5.84
CA VAL A 393 18.12 3.97 -6.40
C VAL A 393 17.21 3.16 -7.31
N TRP A 394 17.69 2.94 -8.52
CA TRP A 394 17.01 2.17 -9.54
C TRP A 394 17.76 0.88 -9.84
N LEU A 395 17.04 -0.20 -10.07
CA LEU A 395 17.57 -1.47 -10.51
C LEU A 395 17.15 -1.69 -11.96
N PHE A 396 18.10 -1.97 -12.83
CA PHE A 396 17.85 -2.33 -14.21
C PHE A 396 18.31 -3.74 -14.49
N LEU A 397 17.34 -4.61 -14.81
CA LEU A 397 17.58 -6.02 -15.12
C LEU A 397 17.60 -6.20 -16.64
N SER A 398 18.78 -6.49 -17.21
CA SER A 398 18.87 -6.81 -18.63
C SER A 398 18.26 -8.18 -18.95
N GLU A 399 18.05 -8.44 -20.22
CA GLU A 399 17.71 -9.78 -20.70
C GLU A 399 18.72 -10.80 -20.17
N GLY A 400 18.23 -11.95 -19.70
CA GLY A 400 19.07 -12.98 -19.08
C GLY A 400 19.50 -12.72 -17.64
N ALA A 401 19.24 -11.53 -17.06
CA ALA A 401 19.45 -11.28 -15.65
C ALA A 401 18.31 -11.89 -14.82
N THR A 402 18.65 -12.64 -13.77
CA THR A 402 17.67 -13.23 -12.85
C THR A 402 18.03 -12.89 -11.41
N LEU A 403 17.18 -12.12 -10.74
CA LEU A 403 17.20 -11.99 -9.29
C LEU A 403 16.43 -13.16 -8.67
N GLN A 404 17.12 -13.98 -7.88
CA GLN A 404 16.60 -15.23 -7.37
C GLN A 404 16.58 -15.24 -5.84
N ALA A 405 15.41 -15.44 -5.26
CA ALA A 405 15.31 -15.60 -3.81
C ALA A 405 15.98 -16.90 -3.35
N ILE A 406 16.70 -16.83 -2.24
CA ILE A 406 17.30 -17.97 -1.55
C ILE A 406 16.69 -18.12 -0.16
N PRO A 407 16.86 -19.27 0.53
CA PRO A 407 16.31 -19.46 1.85
C PRO A 407 16.72 -18.37 2.83
N GLY A 408 15.81 -17.97 3.70
CA GLY A 408 16.08 -17.06 4.80
C GLY A 408 17.11 -17.65 5.78
N ALA A 409 17.75 -16.80 6.56
CA ALA A 409 18.70 -17.23 7.57
C ALA A 409 18.03 -18.10 8.66
N LEU A 410 18.79 -19.07 9.17
CA LEU A 410 18.38 -19.87 10.33
C LEU A 410 18.69 -19.12 11.65
N PRO A 411 18.03 -19.49 12.78
CA PRO A 411 18.40 -18.95 14.07
C PRO A 411 19.91 -19.06 14.36
N PRO A 412 20.55 -18.07 15.00
CA PRO A 412 20.00 -16.81 15.53
C PRO A 412 19.85 -15.66 14.51
N GLU A 413 20.17 -15.88 13.26
CA GLU A 413 20.19 -14.84 12.23
C GLU A 413 18.85 -14.76 11.47
N PHE A 414 17.77 -14.40 12.12
CA PHE A 414 16.46 -14.27 11.48
C PHE A 414 16.28 -13.03 10.59
N THR A 415 17.34 -12.28 10.33
CA THR A 415 17.24 -10.88 10.00
C THR A 415 16.84 -10.55 8.57
N TRP A 416 16.96 -11.50 7.66
CA TRP A 416 16.81 -11.20 6.25
C TRP A 416 15.39 -11.34 5.72
N TYR A 417 14.56 -12.17 6.34
CA TYR A 417 13.15 -12.33 5.98
C TYR A 417 12.26 -12.21 7.21
N SER A 418 12.54 -11.27 8.10
CA SER A 418 11.74 -11.14 9.29
C SER A 418 11.45 -9.69 9.67
N ASP A 419 10.24 -9.50 10.12
CA ASP A 419 9.82 -8.30 10.82
C ASP A 419 10.06 -8.56 12.30
N LYS A 420 11.20 -8.11 12.82
CA LYS A 420 11.77 -8.56 14.09
C LYS A 420 10.95 -8.28 15.34
N ASP A 421 10.12 -7.25 15.30
CA ASP A 421 9.76 -6.66 16.56
C ASP A 421 8.26 -6.71 16.87
N TYR A 422 7.38 -6.75 15.88
CA TYR A 422 5.93 -6.76 16.09
C TYR A 422 5.19 -6.67 14.75
N ARG A 423 3.89 -6.82 14.79
CA ARG A 423 3.03 -6.39 13.69
C ARG A 423 3.29 -4.93 13.41
N SER A 424 3.99 -4.65 12.33
CA SER A 424 4.27 -3.27 11.99
C SER A 424 3.01 -2.58 11.51
N GLY A 425 2.82 -1.35 11.88
CA GLY A 425 1.57 -0.64 11.67
C GLY A 425 0.90 -0.27 12.98
N LEU A 426 1.23 -0.99 14.04
CA LEU A 426 0.90 -0.56 15.37
C LEU A 426 2.06 0.20 15.95
N SER A 427 1.82 1.41 16.37
CA SER A 427 2.76 2.08 17.22
C SER A 427 2.79 1.37 18.58
N PRO A 428 3.96 1.00 19.11
CA PRO A 428 4.07 0.50 20.48
C PRO A 428 3.57 1.51 21.52
N THR A 429 3.46 2.77 21.11
CA THR A 429 2.95 3.87 21.94
C THR A 429 1.49 4.18 21.67
N ASP A 430 0.83 3.47 20.75
CA ASP A 430 -0.61 3.62 20.57
C ASP A 430 -1.34 3.13 21.83
N PRO A 431 -2.03 4.01 22.56
CA PRO A 431 -2.70 3.62 23.78
C PRO A 431 -3.92 2.76 23.42
N LYS A 432 -3.79 1.46 23.43
CA LYS A 432 -4.89 0.50 23.24
C LYS A 432 -5.27 0.24 21.78
N PRO A 433 -4.32 -0.14 20.92
CA PRO A 433 -4.63 -0.42 19.54
C PRO A 433 -5.62 -1.59 19.37
N TYR A 434 -5.73 -2.51 20.30
CA TYR A 434 -6.56 -3.72 20.23
C TYR A 434 -7.27 -4.05 21.52
N ARG A 435 -8.10 -3.17 22.01
CA ARG A 435 -9.06 -3.52 23.06
C ARG A 435 -10.37 -4.06 22.46
N ASP A 436 -10.27 -4.97 21.60
CA ASP A 436 -11.39 -5.79 21.22
C ASP A 436 -11.26 -7.10 22.00
N PRO A 437 -12.13 -7.38 22.96
CA PRO A 437 -12.06 -8.61 23.74
C PRO A 437 -12.14 -9.85 22.85
N ASP A 438 -12.78 -9.71 21.68
CA ASP A 438 -12.94 -10.81 20.75
C ASP A 438 -11.84 -10.87 19.69
N ASN A 439 -11.03 -9.81 19.55
CA ASN A 439 -9.96 -9.64 18.54
C ASN A 439 -10.33 -10.10 17.10
N TYR A 440 -11.57 -10.47 16.93
CA TYR A 440 -12.13 -11.02 15.71
C TYR A 440 -12.38 -9.92 14.68
N LEU A 441 -12.84 -8.79 15.15
CA LEU A 441 -13.26 -7.66 14.31
C LEU A 441 -12.09 -6.89 13.73
N THR A 442 -10.96 -6.90 14.41
CA THR A 442 -9.72 -6.27 13.96
C THR A 442 -8.79 -7.22 13.21
N LYS A 443 -9.25 -8.46 12.96
CA LYS A 443 -8.50 -9.44 12.19
C LYS A 443 -8.34 -8.99 10.75
N GLN A 444 -7.27 -8.25 10.51
CA GLN A 444 -6.79 -7.98 9.16
C GLN A 444 -6.25 -9.26 8.54
N ASP A 445 -6.00 -9.25 7.23
CA ASP A 445 -5.09 -10.23 6.67
C ASP A 445 -3.74 -10.10 7.40
N VAL A 446 -3.31 -11.15 8.07
CA VAL A 446 -2.11 -11.10 8.92
C VAL A 446 -0.89 -10.72 8.09
N GLY A 447 -0.84 -11.12 6.83
CA GLY A 447 0.20 -10.73 5.90
C GLY A 447 0.33 -9.22 5.71
N HIS A 448 -0.77 -8.46 5.83
CA HIS A 448 -0.76 -7.00 5.71
C HIS A 448 -0.07 -6.29 6.88
N THR A 449 0.12 -6.94 8.00
CA THR A 449 0.72 -6.33 9.19
C THR A 449 2.20 -6.61 9.37
N TYR A 450 2.80 -7.40 8.47
CA TYR A 450 4.23 -7.71 8.45
C TYR A 450 4.85 -7.18 7.16
N PHE A 451 5.75 -6.21 7.25
CA PHE A 451 6.28 -5.50 6.09
C PHE A 451 7.68 -5.93 5.68
N TYR A 452 8.50 -6.43 6.60
CA TYR A 452 9.92 -6.70 6.34
C TYR A 452 10.22 -8.14 5.91
N ASN A 453 9.25 -9.02 5.91
CA ASN A 453 9.39 -10.40 5.45
C ASN A 453 9.20 -10.49 3.91
N ALA A 454 10.00 -9.73 3.19
CA ALA A 454 9.93 -9.61 1.74
C ALA A 454 11.31 -9.69 1.08
N MET A 455 11.33 -10.03 -0.20
CA MET A 455 12.56 -10.04 -1.01
C MET A 455 13.05 -8.61 -1.30
N PHE A 456 12.13 -7.68 -1.55
CA PHE A 456 12.43 -6.25 -1.69
C PHE A 456 11.63 -5.47 -0.66
N VAL A 457 12.29 -4.64 0.11
CA VAL A 457 11.67 -3.86 1.17
C VAL A 457 11.99 -2.39 0.99
N GLY A 458 10.97 -1.55 1.07
CA GLY A 458 11.10 -0.11 1.17
C GLY A 458 10.18 0.46 2.24
N GLU A 459 10.71 1.27 3.14
CA GLU A 459 9.91 2.03 4.09
C GLU A 459 10.32 3.50 4.06
N ARG A 460 9.34 4.38 3.78
CA ARG A 460 9.53 5.83 3.77
C ARG A 460 10.61 6.30 2.81
N ILE A 461 10.71 5.63 1.69
CA ILE A 461 11.63 5.96 0.60
C ILE A 461 10.88 6.52 -0.59
N GLU A 462 11.60 7.16 -1.48
CA GLU A 462 11.03 7.78 -2.67
C GLU A 462 11.89 7.55 -3.92
N ASN A 463 11.23 7.63 -5.09
CA ASN A 463 11.89 7.55 -6.37
C ASN A 463 12.70 6.25 -6.54
N VAL A 464 12.03 5.12 -6.45
CA VAL A 464 12.63 3.80 -6.63
C VAL A 464 12.04 3.14 -7.86
N LYS A 465 12.89 2.58 -8.71
CA LYS A 465 12.47 1.84 -9.90
C LYS A 465 13.13 0.48 -9.96
N ILE A 466 12.38 -0.54 -10.37
CA ILE A 466 12.87 -1.89 -10.64
C ILE A 466 12.38 -2.24 -12.05
N LEU A 467 13.23 -2.09 -13.03
CA LEU A 467 12.86 -2.10 -14.42
C LEU A 467 13.71 -3.09 -15.24
N GLY A 468 13.21 -3.42 -16.40
CA GLY A 468 13.93 -4.22 -17.39
C GLY A 468 13.15 -5.44 -17.83
N ASN A 469 13.74 -6.20 -18.75
CA ASN A 469 13.17 -7.43 -19.30
C ASN A 469 13.83 -8.71 -18.78
N GLY A 470 14.49 -8.60 -17.63
CA GLY A 470 15.02 -9.74 -16.90
C GLY A 470 13.92 -10.52 -16.15
N ARG A 471 14.35 -11.27 -15.15
CA ARG A 471 13.49 -12.13 -14.35
C ARG A 471 13.69 -11.90 -12.86
N ILE A 472 12.58 -11.94 -12.10
CA ILE A 472 12.60 -11.98 -10.63
C ILE A 472 11.83 -13.21 -10.20
N THR A 473 12.45 -14.09 -9.42
CA THR A 473 11.84 -15.36 -9.01
C THR A 473 11.98 -15.62 -7.52
N GLY A 474 10.88 -16.07 -6.91
CA GLY A 474 10.89 -16.58 -5.53
C GLY A 474 11.59 -17.93 -5.39
N ASN A 475 11.79 -18.66 -6.49
CA ASN A 475 12.51 -19.94 -6.55
C ASN A 475 12.09 -20.95 -5.46
N GLY A 476 10.80 -20.97 -5.11
CA GLY A 476 10.26 -21.81 -4.03
C GLY A 476 10.59 -21.36 -2.60
N ASN A 477 11.29 -20.24 -2.43
CA ASN A 477 11.71 -19.72 -1.12
C ASN A 477 10.79 -18.61 -0.58
N ILE A 478 9.80 -18.18 -1.37
CA ILE A 478 8.75 -17.26 -0.93
C ILE A 478 7.46 -18.05 -0.73
N VAL A 479 6.86 -17.95 0.44
CA VAL A 479 5.70 -18.76 0.85
C VAL A 479 4.41 -18.28 0.19
N THR A 480 3.65 -19.18 -0.44
CA THR A 480 2.38 -18.88 -1.11
C THR A 480 1.13 -19.42 -0.41
N GLY A 481 1.26 -20.28 0.58
CA GLY A 481 0.12 -21.00 1.17
C GLY A 481 -0.69 -20.21 2.20
N ASP A 482 -1.92 -20.65 2.46
CA ASP A 482 -2.83 -20.07 3.46
C ASP A 482 -2.27 -20.07 4.89
N LYS A 483 -1.27 -20.87 5.17
CA LYS A 483 -0.55 -20.87 6.45
C LYS A 483 0.20 -19.56 6.74
N VAL A 484 0.34 -18.70 5.76
CA VAL A 484 0.85 -17.33 5.94
C VAL A 484 0.02 -16.54 6.93
N MET A 485 -1.28 -16.78 6.98
CA MET A 485 -2.19 -16.14 7.94
C MET A 485 -1.88 -16.52 9.40
N ASN A 486 -1.07 -17.55 9.61
CA ASN A 486 -0.94 -18.24 10.88
C ASN A 486 0.46 -18.22 11.46
N ASN A 487 1.15 -17.09 11.48
CA ASN A 487 2.33 -16.89 12.31
C ASN A 487 3.64 -17.60 12.01
N GLU A 488 4.62 -17.05 12.49
CA GLU A 488 6.07 -17.12 12.36
C GLU A 488 6.56 -16.32 11.15
N PRO A 489 6.11 -15.05 10.97
CA PRO A 489 6.62 -14.18 9.90
C PRO A 489 8.12 -13.98 10.00
N HIS A 490 8.69 -14.11 11.19
CA HIS A 490 10.12 -13.99 11.44
C HIS A 490 10.98 -15.15 10.91
N ARG A 491 10.36 -16.18 10.33
CA ARG A 491 11.09 -17.33 9.76
C ARG A 491 10.82 -17.52 8.28
N ARG A 492 10.07 -16.63 7.66
CA ARG A 492 9.68 -16.78 6.27
C ARG A 492 9.64 -15.46 5.53
N CYS A 493 9.88 -15.53 4.24
CA CYS A 493 9.51 -14.53 3.28
C CYS A 493 8.17 -14.89 2.65
N ASP A 494 7.23 -13.99 2.59
CA ASP A 494 5.91 -14.24 1.98
C ASP A 494 5.52 -13.18 0.95
N LYS A 495 6.39 -12.21 0.71
CA LYS A 495 6.21 -11.14 -0.27
C LYS A 495 7.41 -11.03 -1.19
N MET A 496 7.17 -10.70 -2.44
CA MET A 496 8.29 -10.31 -3.30
C MET A 496 8.62 -8.83 -3.07
N PHE A 497 7.65 -7.95 -3.18
CA PHE A 497 7.82 -6.52 -2.95
C PHE A 497 6.94 -6.04 -1.80
N SER A 498 7.52 -5.31 -0.87
CA SER A 498 6.83 -4.67 0.24
C SER A 498 7.25 -3.21 0.36
N PHE A 499 6.33 -2.30 0.04
CA PHE A 499 6.57 -0.86 0.12
C PHE A 499 5.57 -0.21 1.08
N LYS A 500 6.11 0.38 2.15
CA LYS A 500 5.34 1.02 3.21
C LYS A 500 5.63 2.50 3.29
N LEU A 501 4.60 3.34 3.14
CA LEU A 501 4.71 4.80 3.24
C LEU A 501 5.78 5.38 2.30
N CYS A 502 5.87 4.82 1.11
CA CYS A 502 6.80 5.25 0.08
C CYS A 502 6.14 6.23 -0.89
N ASN A 503 6.94 6.78 -1.78
CA ASN A 503 6.47 7.68 -2.83
C ASN A 503 7.21 7.43 -4.13
N ASN A 504 6.51 7.44 -5.26
CA ASN A 504 7.10 7.26 -6.59
C ASN A 504 7.88 5.94 -6.72
N ILE A 505 7.13 4.85 -6.79
CA ILE A 505 7.64 3.49 -6.98
C ILE A 505 7.21 2.98 -8.35
N GLU A 506 8.15 2.50 -9.16
CA GLU A 506 7.88 1.95 -10.48
C GLU A 506 8.51 0.56 -10.61
N ILE A 507 7.70 -0.42 -11.04
CA ILE A 507 8.16 -1.79 -11.27
C ILE A 507 7.57 -2.27 -12.60
N GLY A 508 8.42 -2.73 -13.51
CA GLY A 508 7.93 -3.24 -14.78
C GLY A 508 8.98 -3.51 -15.83
N GLY A 509 8.51 -3.85 -17.02
CA GLY A 509 9.30 -4.02 -18.21
C GLY A 509 9.68 -2.71 -18.87
N PHE A 510 10.05 -2.77 -20.15
CA PHE A 510 10.27 -1.58 -20.97
C PHE A 510 8.93 -1.01 -21.43
N THR A 511 8.77 0.28 -21.28
CA THR A 511 7.63 1.03 -21.83
C THR A 511 7.82 1.28 -23.33
N GLY A 512 6.78 1.80 -23.99
CA GLY A 512 6.82 2.18 -25.40
C GLY A 512 6.10 1.20 -26.33
N LYS A 513 5.57 0.10 -25.78
CA LYS A 513 4.52 -0.70 -26.43
C LYS A 513 3.16 -0.08 -26.11
N GLU A 514 2.19 -0.29 -27.02
CA GLU A 514 0.82 0.16 -26.77
C GLU A 514 0.05 -0.83 -25.88
N ASP A 515 -1.24 -1.02 -26.12
CA ASP A 515 -2.11 -1.83 -25.29
C ASP A 515 -1.84 -3.32 -25.42
N LEU A 516 -1.63 -4.00 -24.29
CA LEU A 516 -1.58 -5.44 -24.23
C LEU A 516 -3.00 -6.03 -24.39
N TRP A 517 -3.14 -7.01 -25.30
CA TRP A 517 -4.37 -7.75 -25.50
C TRP A 517 -4.11 -9.25 -25.63
N TYR A 518 -5.15 -10.06 -25.83
CA TYR A 518 -5.05 -11.50 -25.81
C TYR A 518 -5.64 -12.12 -27.07
N ASP A 519 -4.89 -13.06 -27.69
CA ASP A 519 -5.37 -13.87 -28.80
C ASP A 519 -5.73 -15.28 -28.32
N GLU A 520 -7.03 -15.58 -28.40
CA GLU A 520 -7.54 -16.90 -28.01
C GLU A 520 -7.06 -18.05 -28.89
N LYS A 521 -6.65 -17.79 -30.13
CA LYS A 521 -6.23 -18.83 -31.06
C LYS A 521 -4.81 -19.32 -30.75
N THR A 522 -3.93 -18.40 -30.43
CA THR A 522 -2.55 -18.70 -30.04
C THR A 522 -2.41 -18.97 -28.55
N ASP A 523 -3.41 -18.59 -27.75
CA ASP A 523 -3.40 -18.63 -26.28
C ASP A 523 -2.25 -17.79 -25.69
N GLU A 524 -1.91 -16.65 -26.33
CA GLU A 524 -0.81 -15.76 -25.94
C GLU A 524 -1.26 -14.29 -25.93
N PRO A 525 -0.62 -13.46 -25.08
CA PRO A 525 -0.79 -12.02 -25.17
C PRO A 525 0.00 -11.44 -26.36
N TYR A 526 -0.44 -10.27 -26.81
CA TYR A 526 0.22 -9.48 -27.84
C TYR A 526 0.01 -7.99 -27.56
N TYR A 527 0.87 -7.15 -28.13
CA TYR A 527 0.67 -5.71 -28.11
C TYR A 527 0.01 -5.22 -29.40
N LEU A 528 -0.78 -4.19 -29.28
CA LEU A 528 -1.18 -3.38 -30.43
C LEU A 528 -0.03 -2.43 -30.78
N LYS A 529 0.12 -2.16 -32.05
CA LYS A 529 0.98 -1.12 -32.60
C LYS A 529 0.21 -0.35 -33.66
N GLY A 530 -0.49 0.70 -33.22
CA GLY A 530 -1.53 1.31 -34.04
C GLY A 530 -2.66 0.32 -34.31
N ASP A 531 -2.87 -0.07 -35.57
CA ASP A 531 -3.86 -1.09 -35.97
C ASP A 531 -3.23 -2.47 -36.23
N SER A 532 -1.93 -2.66 -36.00
CA SER A 532 -1.22 -3.92 -36.23
C SER A 532 -0.91 -4.66 -34.92
N ILE A 533 -0.82 -5.99 -35.03
CA ILE A 533 -0.46 -6.88 -33.91
C ILE A 533 1.05 -6.98 -33.83
N ASP A 534 1.59 -6.77 -32.64
CA ASP A 534 2.98 -7.03 -32.28
C ASP A 534 3.02 -8.17 -31.25
N THR A 535 3.45 -9.35 -31.68
CA THR A 535 3.54 -10.55 -30.84
C THR A 535 4.81 -10.60 -29.98
N ASP A 536 5.70 -9.64 -30.12
CA ASP A 536 6.89 -9.55 -29.30
C ASP A 536 6.58 -8.98 -27.93
N ILE A 537 6.68 -9.81 -26.91
CA ILE A 537 6.50 -9.49 -25.48
C ILE A 537 7.83 -9.55 -24.72
N SER A 538 8.96 -9.49 -25.43
CA SER A 538 10.30 -9.55 -24.81
C SER A 538 10.64 -8.33 -23.95
N ASN A 539 9.87 -7.24 -24.08
CA ASN A 539 9.97 -6.06 -23.23
C ASN A 539 9.47 -6.27 -21.80
N MET A 540 8.71 -7.34 -21.52
CA MET A 540 8.06 -7.52 -20.23
C MET A 540 9.02 -8.04 -19.15
N LEU A 541 8.91 -7.51 -17.95
CA LEU A 541 9.56 -8.04 -16.76
C LEU A 541 8.89 -9.38 -16.37
N ARG A 542 9.69 -10.44 -16.26
CA ARG A 542 9.19 -11.76 -15.88
C ARG A 542 9.22 -11.92 -14.36
N ILE A 543 8.07 -12.26 -13.77
CA ILE A 543 7.95 -12.48 -12.33
C ILE A 543 7.30 -13.85 -12.09
N ASP A 544 7.90 -14.66 -11.23
CA ASP A 544 7.33 -15.95 -10.86
C ASP A 544 7.58 -16.31 -9.39
N GLN A 545 6.73 -17.22 -8.85
CA GLN A 545 6.81 -17.70 -7.48
C GLN A 545 6.89 -16.57 -6.45
N GLY A 546 6.13 -15.50 -6.68
CA GLY A 546 6.20 -14.25 -5.92
C GLY A 546 5.62 -14.29 -4.52
N GLY A 547 5.18 -15.47 -4.05
CA GLY A 547 4.73 -15.66 -2.68
C GLY A 547 3.24 -15.42 -2.47
N HIS A 548 2.89 -15.10 -1.24
CA HIS A 548 1.52 -14.76 -0.86
C HIS A 548 1.10 -13.41 -1.48
N PHE A 549 2.02 -12.47 -1.55
CA PHE A 549 1.86 -11.21 -2.26
C PHE A 549 3.06 -10.99 -3.19
N VAL A 550 2.81 -10.79 -4.46
CA VAL A 550 3.89 -10.29 -5.33
C VAL A 550 4.21 -8.86 -4.91
N LEU A 551 3.21 -8.00 -4.84
CA LEU A 551 3.34 -6.66 -4.27
C LEU A 551 2.35 -6.46 -3.13
N LEU A 552 2.84 -5.99 -2.00
CA LEU A 552 2.04 -5.31 -0.99
C LEU A 552 2.55 -3.88 -0.83
N ALA A 553 1.80 -2.92 -1.36
CA ALA A 553 2.04 -1.50 -1.15
C ALA A 553 1.04 -0.97 -0.11
N THR A 554 1.53 -0.36 0.97
CA THR A 554 0.68 0.16 2.03
C THR A 554 1.00 1.61 2.33
N GLY A 555 0.00 2.49 2.23
CA GLY A 555 0.18 3.93 2.41
C GLY A 555 1.17 4.57 1.44
N THR A 556 1.42 3.93 0.31
CA THR A 556 2.43 4.31 -0.69
C THR A 556 1.74 5.03 -1.83
N ASP A 557 2.27 6.17 -2.23
CA ASP A 557 1.69 7.02 -3.27
C ASP A 557 2.53 7.02 -4.55
N TYR A 558 1.88 7.28 -5.69
CA TYR A 558 2.52 7.27 -7.01
C TYR A 558 3.20 5.94 -7.30
N VAL A 559 2.40 4.87 -7.33
CA VAL A 559 2.87 3.52 -7.67
C VAL A 559 2.54 3.21 -9.12
N TYR A 560 3.53 2.79 -9.89
CA TYR A 560 3.35 2.38 -11.28
C TYR A 560 3.86 0.96 -11.50
N MET A 561 2.92 0.05 -11.83
CA MET A 561 3.19 -1.35 -12.17
C MET A 561 2.84 -1.57 -13.62
N HIS A 562 3.79 -2.05 -14.44
CA HIS A 562 3.52 -2.17 -15.86
C HIS A 562 4.34 -3.27 -16.55
N ASP A 563 3.84 -3.73 -17.69
CA ASP A 563 4.53 -4.66 -18.57
C ASP A 563 5.15 -5.84 -17.82
N THR A 564 4.32 -6.56 -17.02
CA THR A 564 4.75 -7.71 -16.25
C THR A 564 4.09 -9.00 -16.71
N TYR A 565 4.89 -10.04 -16.84
CA TYR A 565 4.51 -11.35 -17.32
C TYR A 565 4.73 -12.42 -16.26
N PHE A 566 3.65 -13.05 -15.81
CA PHE A 566 3.67 -14.14 -14.81
C PHE A 566 3.60 -15.53 -15.44
N GLY A 567 3.25 -15.63 -16.71
CA GLY A 567 3.20 -16.88 -17.45
C GLY A 567 1.98 -17.75 -17.18
N LYS A 568 2.07 -18.98 -17.64
CA LYS A 568 1.02 -20.00 -17.58
C LYS A 568 1.39 -21.21 -16.74
N GLU A 569 2.67 -21.36 -16.43
CA GLU A 569 3.20 -22.56 -15.83
C GLU A 569 2.80 -22.65 -14.36
N LYS A 570 2.14 -23.75 -13.99
CA LYS A 570 1.60 -23.98 -12.67
C LYS A 570 2.63 -23.92 -11.54
N GLN A 571 3.87 -24.27 -11.81
CA GLN A 571 4.98 -24.15 -10.87
C GLN A 571 5.30 -22.69 -10.50
N ASN A 572 4.91 -21.74 -11.35
CA ASN A 572 5.13 -20.31 -11.13
C ASN A 572 4.01 -19.65 -10.32
N ASN A 573 3.20 -20.46 -9.63
CA ASN A 573 2.05 -19.94 -8.90
C ASN A 573 2.42 -18.85 -7.91
N VAL A 574 1.51 -17.87 -7.83
CA VAL A 574 1.49 -16.80 -6.84
C VAL A 574 0.10 -16.75 -6.20
N ARG A 575 -0.05 -16.09 -5.07
CA ARG A 575 -1.38 -15.92 -4.48
C ARG A 575 -1.99 -14.60 -4.95
N ASP A 576 -1.84 -13.52 -4.20
CA ASP A 576 -2.20 -12.19 -4.64
C ASP A 576 -1.10 -11.59 -5.52
N ILE A 577 -1.46 -10.90 -6.60
CA ILE A 577 -0.45 -10.29 -7.46
C ILE A 577 -0.16 -8.87 -6.97
N TYR A 578 -1.11 -7.94 -7.07
CA TYR A 578 -0.89 -6.56 -6.68
C TYR A 578 -1.92 -6.08 -5.68
N ASP A 579 -1.51 -5.93 -4.44
CA ASP A 579 -2.30 -5.42 -3.34
C ASP A 579 -1.88 -3.99 -2.98
N PHE A 580 -2.82 -3.06 -3.13
CA PHE A 580 -2.65 -1.66 -2.79
C PHE A 580 -3.54 -1.31 -1.61
N MET A 581 -2.94 -1.13 -0.42
CA MET A 581 -3.65 -0.78 0.81
C MET A 581 -3.44 0.69 1.16
N ALA A 582 -4.50 1.47 1.13
CA ALA A 582 -4.47 2.89 1.46
C ALA A 582 -3.46 3.70 0.61
N CYS A 583 -3.34 3.36 -0.68
CA CYS A 583 -2.46 4.03 -1.64
C CYS A 583 -3.21 5.10 -2.45
N ASN A 584 -2.49 6.07 -2.99
CA ASN A 584 -3.04 7.09 -3.86
C ASN A 584 -2.19 7.26 -5.13
N ASN A 585 -2.82 7.67 -6.24
CA ASN A 585 -2.15 7.85 -7.53
C ASN A 585 -1.46 6.57 -8.00
N VAL A 586 -2.24 5.50 -8.15
CA VAL A 586 -1.76 4.20 -8.57
C VAL A 586 -2.09 3.96 -10.04
N ARG A 587 -1.09 3.50 -10.80
CA ARG A 587 -1.25 3.08 -12.19
C ARG A 587 -0.82 1.64 -12.36
N VAL A 588 -1.66 0.83 -12.99
CA VAL A 588 -1.38 -0.57 -13.31
C VAL A 588 -1.76 -0.83 -14.74
N GLU A 589 -0.82 -1.29 -15.58
CA GLU A 589 -1.10 -1.54 -16.98
C GLU A 589 -0.28 -2.67 -17.59
N ASN A 590 -0.82 -3.31 -18.63
CA ASN A 590 -0.15 -4.35 -19.40
C ASN A 590 0.32 -5.53 -18.55
N ILE A 591 -0.63 -6.19 -17.88
CA ILE A 591 -0.34 -7.32 -17.00
C ILE A 591 -0.89 -8.61 -17.62
N TYR A 592 -0.06 -9.65 -17.68
CA TYR A 592 -0.50 -10.99 -18.05
C TYR A 592 -0.19 -12.02 -16.98
N SER A 593 -1.22 -12.72 -16.50
CA SER A 593 -1.08 -13.78 -15.50
C SER A 593 -2.11 -14.90 -15.66
N ARG A 594 -1.65 -16.15 -15.62
CA ARG A 594 -2.50 -17.36 -15.47
C ARG A 594 -2.18 -18.18 -14.23
N VAL A 595 -1.47 -17.62 -13.28
CA VAL A 595 -0.93 -18.33 -12.13
C VAL A 595 -1.42 -17.82 -10.79
N GLY A 596 -2.33 -16.84 -10.77
CA GLY A 596 -2.89 -16.27 -9.55
C GLY A 596 -3.83 -17.24 -8.82
N SER A 597 -3.60 -17.47 -7.54
CA SER A 597 -4.52 -18.26 -6.71
C SER A 597 -5.47 -17.39 -5.89
N ASP A 598 -5.25 -16.10 -5.83
CA ASP A 598 -6.13 -15.10 -5.22
C ASP A 598 -6.27 -13.88 -6.18
N ASP A 599 -6.41 -12.66 -5.70
CA ASP A 599 -6.73 -11.49 -6.53
C ASP A 599 -5.55 -11.06 -7.44
N ILE A 600 -5.84 -10.60 -8.67
CA ILE A 600 -4.80 -10.09 -9.57
C ILE A 600 -4.50 -8.62 -9.30
N VAL A 601 -5.53 -7.77 -9.25
CA VAL A 601 -5.41 -6.37 -8.85
C VAL A 601 -6.41 -6.12 -7.73
N LYS A 602 -5.91 -5.80 -6.56
CA LYS A 602 -6.71 -5.57 -5.36
C LYS A 602 -6.42 -4.21 -4.76
N LEU A 603 -7.47 -3.43 -4.55
CA LEU A 603 -7.45 -2.15 -3.90
C LEU A 603 -8.17 -2.25 -2.55
N GLY A 604 -7.56 -1.74 -1.52
CA GLY A 604 -8.15 -1.74 -0.19
C GLY A 604 -7.73 -0.56 0.66
N SER A 605 -8.29 -0.50 1.83
CA SER A 605 -7.85 0.34 2.93
C SER A 605 -8.06 -0.42 4.22
N ASP A 606 -7.00 -0.61 4.98
CA ASP A 606 -7.04 -1.36 6.23
C ASP A 606 -6.43 -0.58 7.39
N CYS A 607 -6.32 -1.22 8.55
CA CYS A 607 -5.71 -0.65 9.74
C CYS A 607 -4.27 -1.13 9.97
N SER A 608 -3.61 -1.69 8.97
CA SER A 608 -2.28 -2.28 9.11
C SER A 608 -1.20 -1.25 9.49
N LEU A 609 -1.43 0.02 9.17
CA LEU A 609 -0.58 1.13 9.61
C LEU A 609 -0.84 1.58 11.07
N GLY A 610 -1.82 0.97 11.77
CA GLY A 610 -2.28 1.43 13.09
C GLY A 610 -3.31 2.57 13.03
N PHE A 611 -3.70 2.98 11.82
CA PHE A 611 -4.71 4.00 11.53
C PHE A 611 -5.32 3.72 10.14
N THR A 612 -6.40 4.41 9.80
CA THR A 612 -7.00 4.33 8.47
C THR A 612 -6.53 5.47 7.58
N ARG A 613 -6.53 5.23 6.27
CA ARG A 613 -6.18 6.23 5.25
C ARG A 613 -7.01 6.00 4.00
N LYS A 614 -7.51 7.08 3.40
CA LYS A 614 -8.25 7.03 2.14
C LYS A 614 -7.35 6.56 1.01
N ALA A 615 -7.95 5.80 0.09
CA ALA A 615 -7.32 5.33 -1.14
C ALA A 615 -8.05 5.93 -2.34
N LYS A 616 -7.31 6.57 -3.27
CA LYS A 616 -7.93 7.24 -4.41
C LYS A 616 -6.99 7.40 -5.61
N ASP A 617 -7.59 7.75 -6.76
CA ASP A 617 -6.88 8.06 -8.00
C ASP A 617 -6.16 6.82 -8.56
N TYR A 618 -6.94 5.80 -8.96
CA TYR A 618 -6.42 4.58 -9.57
C TYR A 618 -6.71 4.52 -11.06
N SER A 619 -5.70 4.18 -11.84
CA SER A 619 -5.78 3.90 -13.27
C SER A 619 -5.30 2.48 -13.54
N VAL A 620 -6.23 1.59 -13.91
CA VAL A 620 -5.95 0.16 -14.16
C VAL A 620 -6.33 -0.15 -15.60
N ARG A 621 -5.40 -0.73 -16.38
CA ARG A 621 -5.60 -0.92 -17.81
C ARG A 621 -4.93 -2.17 -18.34
N ASN A 622 -5.56 -2.82 -19.32
CA ASN A 622 -4.98 -3.94 -20.06
C ASN A 622 -4.54 -5.09 -19.13
N ILE A 623 -5.44 -5.53 -18.26
CA ILE A 623 -5.20 -6.65 -17.35
C ILE A 623 -5.77 -7.92 -17.97
N ILE A 624 -4.90 -8.87 -18.26
CA ILE A 624 -5.26 -10.17 -18.81
C ILE A 624 -4.95 -11.24 -17.78
N GLY A 625 -5.98 -11.93 -17.31
CA GLY A 625 -5.73 -12.83 -16.20
C GLY A 625 -6.67 -14.01 -16.02
N ASP A 626 -6.11 -15.07 -15.44
CA ASP A 626 -6.81 -16.24 -14.91
C ASP A 626 -6.43 -16.43 -13.46
N THR A 627 -7.42 -16.55 -12.60
CA THR A 627 -7.20 -16.64 -11.16
C THR A 627 -8.20 -17.56 -10.46
N ASN A 628 -7.81 -18.08 -9.30
CA ASN A 628 -8.73 -18.81 -8.43
C ASN A 628 -9.67 -17.87 -7.61
N CYS A 629 -9.52 -16.56 -7.72
CA CYS A 629 -10.28 -15.55 -6.98
C CYS A 629 -10.91 -14.50 -7.90
N ASN A 630 -10.54 -13.24 -7.79
CA ASN A 630 -11.05 -12.14 -8.61
C ASN A 630 -9.96 -11.58 -9.54
N LEU A 631 -10.31 -11.17 -10.76
CA LEU A 631 -9.36 -10.44 -11.57
C LEU A 631 -9.12 -9.04 -10.99
N PHE A 632 -10.20 -8.34 -10.72
CA PHE A 632 -10.16 -7.00 -10.12
C PHE A 632 -11.05 -6.97 -8.87
N GLN A 633 -10.51 -6.46 -7.77
CA GLN A 633 -11.16 -6.41 -6.47
C GLN A 633 -10.99 -5.05 -5.80
N ILE A 634 -12.07 -4.45 -5.34
CA ILE A 634 -12.06 -3.41 -4.30
C ILE A 634 -12.52 -4.05 -3.00
N GLY A 635 -11.67 -4.02 -2.00
CA GLY A 635 -11.84 -4.72 -0.73
C GLY A 635 -11.06 -6.07 -0.73
N SER A 636 -11.32 -7.00 0.19
CA SER A 636 -12.33 -6.99 1.26
C SER A 636 -12.08 -5.93 2.36
N GLU A 637 -10.86 -5.48 2.56
CA GLU A 637 -10.47 -4.48 3.54
C GLU A 637 -10.93 -3.09 3.07
N THR A 638 -11.86 -2.50 3.80
CA THR A 638 -12.50 -1.22 3.45
C THR A 638 -12.75 -0.38 4.71
N ALA A 639 -11.67 -0.17 5.48
CA ALA A 639 -11.71 0.59 6.72
C ALA A 639 -11.81 2.11 6.48
N ASP A 640 -11.35 2.61 5.33
CA ASP A 640 -11.49 4.02 4.93
C ASP A 640 -11.92 4.13 3.47
N ASP A 641 -12.32 5.34 3.04
CA ASP A 641 -12.94 5.59 1.75
C ASP A 641 -12.02 5.25 0.57
N ILE A 642 -12.60 4.69 -0.48
CA ILE A 642 -11.93 4.36 -1.74
C ILE A 642 -12.67 5.03 -2.88
N SER A 643 -11.97 5.80 -3.71
CA SER A 643 -12.64 6.57 -4.77
C SER A 643 -11.77 6.85 -5.99
N GLU A 644 -12.39 7.34 -7.07
CA GLU A 644 -11.74 7.73 -8.31
C GLU A 644 -10.92 6.56 -8.92
N VAL A 645 -11.61 5.47 -9.22
CA VAL A 645 -11.00 4.26 -9.79
C VAL A 645 -11.49 4.06 -11.22
N TYR A 646 -10.56 4.05 -12.15
CA TYR A 646 -10.80 3.88 -13.57
C TYR A 646 -10.14 2.59 -14.05
N VAL A 647 -10.96 1.68 -14.57
CA VAL A 647 -10.51 0.37 -15.06
C VAL A 647 -10.93 0.23 -16.52
N ASP A 648 -9.99 0.00 -17.42
CA ASP A 648 -10.25 -0.11 -18.84
C ASP A 648 -9.59 -1.36 -19.45
N ASN A 649 -10.19 -1.95 -20.48
CA ASN A 649 -9.61 -3.04 -21.28
C ASN A 649 -9.18 -4.25 -20.46
N ILE A 650 -10.07 -4.87 -19.70
CA ILE A 650 -9.76 -6.12 -18.99
C ILE A 650 -10.15 -7.35 -19.82
N TYR A 651 -9.32 -8.38 -19.72
CA TYR A 651 -9.60 -9.70 -20.28
C TYR A 651 -9.54 -10.77 -19.17
N VAL A 652 -10.70 -11.16 -18.68
CA VAL A 652 -10.80 -12.24 -17.69
C VAL A 652 -10.83 -13.59 -18.42
N LEU A 653 -9.75 -14.32 -18.32
CA LEU A 653 -9.60 -15.67 -18.88
C LEU A 653 -10.32 -16.71 -18.03
N GLY A 654 -10.34 -16.50 -16.71
CA GLY A 654 -11.04 -17.29 -15.73
C GLY A 654 -10.96 -16.65 -14.34
N ALA A 655 -12.02 -16.72 -13.55
CA ALA A 655 -12.06 -16.29 -12.16
C ALA A 655 -13.02 -17.15 -11.34
N ASN A 656 -12.52 -17.87 -10.35
CA ASN A 656 -13.38 -18.76 -9.54
C ASN A 656 -14.26 -18.00 -8.53
N LYS A 657 -14.10 -16.68 -8.45
CA LYS A 657 -15.04 -15.78 -7.79
C LYS A 657 -15.62 -14.80 -8.81
N ALA A 658 -15.10 -13.61 -8.95
CA ALA A 658 -15.68 -12.59 -9.83
C ALA A 658 -14.69 -12.06 -10.86
N GLY A 659 -15.19 -11.64 -12.02
CA GLY A 659 -14.41 -10.89 -13.00
C GLY A 659 -14.12 -9.49 -12.49
N PHE A 660 -15.13 -8.81 -11.97
CA PHE A 660 -15.04 -7.47 -11.39
C PHE A 660 -15.81 -7.42 -10.07
N SER A 661 -15.14 -7.06 -8.99
CA SER A 661 -15.70 -7.13 -7.64
C SER A 661 -15.50 -5.84 -6.86
N ILE A 662 -16.55 -5.41 -6.16
CA ILE A 662 -16.54 -4.33 -5.16
C ILE A 662 -17.23 -4.85 -3.91
N SER A 663 -16.52 -4.90 -2.79
CA SER A 663 -17.07 -5.33 -1.51
C SER A 663 -16.68 -4.35 -0.41
N THR A 664 -17.61 -3.49 0.02
CA THR A 664 -17.38 -2.68 1.23
C THR A 664 -17.91 -3.42 2.45
N ASN A 665 -17.03 -3.67 3.40
CA ASN A 665 -17.32 -4.54 4.54
C ASN A 665 -17.09 -3.86 5.90
N ASP A 666 -16.29 -2.80 5.92
CA ASP A 666 -15.75 -2.23 7.16
C ASP A 666 -16.16 -0.77 7.35
N GLY A 667 -17.29 -0.39 6.77
CA GLY A 667 -17.89 0.92 6.93
C GLY A 667 -17.45 2.01 5.93
N ALA A 668 -16.57 1.70 4.97
CA ALA A 668 -16.08 2.67 3.98
C ALA A 668 -17.11 3.09 2.96
N THR A 669 -16.93 4.29 2.40
CA THR A 669 -17.55 4.71 1.16
C THR A 669 -16.66 4.33 -0.01
N VAL A 670 -17.17 3.48 -0.92
CA VAL A 670 -16.55 3.17 -2.21
C VAL A 670 -17.34 3.91 -3.28
N SER A 671 -16.69 4.84 -4.00
CA SER A 671 -17.41 5.73 -4.91
C SER A 671 -16.61 6.11 -6.14
N ASN A 672 -17.30 6.49 -7.22
CA ASN A 672 -16.71 6.94 -8.47
C ASN A 672 -15.81 5.86 -9.07
N ILE A 673 -16.39 4.69 -9.34
CA ILE A 673 -15.72 3.54 -9.93
C ILE A 673 -16.25 3.29 -11.34
N PHE A 674 -15.36 3.21 -12.31
CA PHE A 674 -15.70 3.14 -13.72
C PHE A 674 -14.99 1.98 -14.42
N LEU A 675 -15.75 1.15 -15.13
CA LEU A 675 -15.21 0.14 -16.04
C LEU A 675 -15.47 0.58 -17.48
N ASN A 676 -14.41 0.62 -18.27
CA ASN A 676 -14.40 1.02 -19.69
C ASN A 676 -14.93 2.44 -19.96
N SER A 677 -14.59 3.38 -19.09
CA SER A 677 -14.89 4.80 -19.33
C SER A 677 -14.02 5.42 -20.41
N GLY A 678 -12.90 4.81 -20.76
CA GLY A 678 -11.87 5.38 -21.64
C GLY A 678 -11.03 6.47 -20.95
N LYS A 679 -11.14 6.62 -19.65
CA LYS A 679 -10.41 7.63 -18.88
C LYS A 679 -8.91 7.32 -18.76
N THR A 680 -8.54 6.05 -18.76
CA THR A 680 -7.14 5.63 -18.71
C THR A 680 -6.45 5.69 -20.08
N GLY A 681 -7.20 5.78 -21.15
CA GLY A 681 -6.72 5.84 -22.52
C GLY A 681 -7.77 5.39 -23.53
N ARG A 682 -7.42 5.32 -24.81
CA ARG A 682 -8.31 4.86 -25.89
C ARG A 682 -8.78 3.42 -25.64
N LEU A 683 -10.04 3.14 -25.78
CA LEU A 683 -10.59 1.79 -25.76
C LEU A 683 -10.47 1.17 -27.16
N HIS A 684 -9.56 0.23 -27.33
CA HIS A 684 -9.39 -0.53 -28.59
C HIS A 684 -10.39 -1.69 -28.67
N HIS A 685 -10.76 -2.27 -27.52
CA HIS A 685 -11.61 -3.44 -27.41
C HIS A 685 -12.67 -3.25 -26.34
N ARG A 686 -13.73 -4.04 -26.44
CA ARG A 686 -14.64 -4.26 -25.33
C ARG A 686 -13.95 -5.20 -24.33
N SER A 687 -14.15 -4.98 -23.05
CA SER A 687 -13.66 -5.93 -22.04
C SER A 687 -14.31 -7.30 -22.22
N VAL A 688 -13.58 -8.35 -21.89
CA VAL A 688 -14.05 -9.74 -22.03
C VAL A 688 -14.00 -10.45 -20.68
N MET A 689 -15.05 -11.22 -20.35
CA MET A 689 -15.04 -12.07 -19.16
C MET A 689 -15.47 -13.49 -19.54
N LYS A 690 -14.59 -14.46 -19.27
CA LYS A 690 -14.83 -15.89 -19.49
C LYS A 690 -14.55 -16.69 -18.23
N ARG A 691 -15.29 -17.79 -18.05
CA ARG A 691 -15.05 -18.75 -16.96
C ARG A 691 -15.03 -18.11 -15.58
N THR A 692 -15.90 -17.13 -15.38
CA THR A 692 -16.09 -16.46 -14.10
C THR A 692 -17.26 -17.07 -13.36
N ARG A 693 -17.12 -17.33 -12.07
CA ARG A 693 -18.25 -17.80 -11.25
C ARG A 693 -19.39 -16.77 -11.27
N THR A 694 -19.07 -15.50 -11.15
CA THR A 694 -19.94 -14.37 -11.41
C THR A 694 -19.18 -13.28 -12.18
N PRO A 695 -19.78 -12.64 -13.17
CA PRO A 695 -19.09 -11.55 -13.89
C PRO A 695 -18.91 -10.31 -13.01
N PHE A 696 -19.95 -9.92 -12.26
CA PHE A 696 -19.96 -8.75 -11.41
C PHE A 696 -20.43 -9.12 -10.00
N PHE A 697 -19.69 -8.61 -9.01
CA PHE A 697 -20.02 -8.75 -7.60
C PHE A 697 -19.88 -7.42 -6.89
N LEU A 698 -20.99 -6.74 -6.64
CA LEU A 698 -21.05 -5.48 -5.90
C LEU A 698 -21.83 -5.73 -4.62
N SER A 699 -21.19 -5.59 -3.45
CA SER A 699 -21.83 -5.94 -2.19
C SER A 699 -21.46 -5.00 -1.04
N ILE A 700 -22.37 -4.91 -0.10
CA ILE A 700 -22.17 -4.29 1.21
C ILE A 700 -22.35 -5.36 2.27
N SER A 701 -21.48 -5.40 3.27
CA SER A 701 -21.64 -6.23 4.46
C SER A 701 -21.32 -5.46 5.73
N ASN A 702 -21.61 -6.08 6.87
CA ASN A 702 -21.37 -5.49 8.19
C ASN A 702 -20.27 -6.27 8.91
N ARG A 703 -19.02 -6.23 8.39
CA ARG A 703 -17.88 -6.94 8.96
C ARG A 703 -17.13 -6.10 9.99
N GLY A 704 -16.83 -4.86 9.66
CA GLY A 704 -16.26 -3.86 10.57
C GLY A 704 -14.85 -4.18 11.10
N ARG A 705 -13.94 -4.64 10.25
CA ARG A 705 -12.52 -4.83 10.60
C ARG A 705 -11.79 -3.48 10.73
N VAL A 706 -12.19 -2.71 11.72
CA VAL A 706 -11.64 -1.39 12.02
C VAL A 706 -11.26 -1.35 13.50
N ILE A 707 -10.14 -0.69 13.82
CA ILE A 707 -9.71 -0.53 15.21
C ILE A 707 -10.81 0.15 16.01
N GLY A 708 -11.20 -0.46 17.14
CA GLY A 708 -12.27 0.04 18.01
C GLY A 708 -13.69 -0.37 17.58
N ALA A 709 -13.83 -1.23 16.57
CA ALA A 709 -15.12 -1.82 16.25
C ALA A 709 -15.60 -2.73 17.40
N HIS A 710 -16.90 -2.74 17.62
CA HIS A 710 -17.56 -3.58 18.62
C HIS A 710 -18.65 -4.40 17.98
N ALA A 711 -18.68 -5.69 18.29
CA ALA A 711 -19.72 -6.59 17.82
C ALA A 711 -20.47 -7.22 18.99
N GLU A 712 -21.76 -7.44 18.77
CA GLU A 712 -22.62 -8.17 19.69
C GLU A 712 -23.30 -9.34 19.00
N MET A 713 -23.55 -10.40 19.74
CA MET A 713 -24.22 -11.61 19.23
C MET A 713 -25.73 -11.42 19.30
N PHE A 714 -26.39 -11.60 18.17
CA PHE A 714 -27.85 -11.55 18.06
C PHE A 714 -28.41 -12.87 17.56
N SER A 715 -29.58 -13.24 18.07
CA SER A 715 -30.36 -14.37 17.61
C SER A 715 -31.61 -13.86 16.89
N PHE A 716 -31.80 -14.24 15.65
CA PHE A 716 -32.92 -13.77 14.84
C PHE A 716 -33.42 -14.80 13.85
N LYS A 717 -34.65 -14.59 13.37
CA LYS A 717 -35.27 -15.45 12.36
C LYS A 717 -35.22 -14.81 10.99
N GLU A 718 -34.67 -15.52 10.04
CA GLU A 718 -34.67 -15.12 8.64
C GLU A 718 -35.11 -16.31 7.78
N ASN A 719 -36.11 -16.07 6.90
CA ASN A 719 -36.65 -17.12 6.03
C ASN A 719 -37.07 -18.41 6.78
N ASN A 720 -37.71 -18.25 7.91
CA ASN A 720 -38.14 -19.32 8.84
C ASN A 720 -36.98 -20.17 9.43
N ARG A 721 -35.77 -19.66 9.42
CA ARG A 721 -34.61 -20.30 10.04
C ARG A 721 -34.07 -19.41 11.16
N GLN A 722 -33.73 -20.06 12.29
CA GLN A 722 -33.01 -19.40 13.37
C GLN A 722 -31.55 -19.16 12.91
N ARG A 723 -31.06 -17.92 13.08
CA ARG A 723 -29.67 -17.54 12.85
C ARG A 723 -29.11 -16.86 14.07
N ASN A 724 -27.87 -17.14 14.40
CA ASN A 724 -27.08 -16.41 15.38
C ASN A 724 -25.91 -15.78 14.66
N GLU A 725 -25.82 -14.48 14.69
CA GLU A 725 -24.73 -13.76 14.03
C GLU A 725 -24.24 -12.57 14.87
N LEU A 726 -22.98 -12.28 14.73
CA LEU A 726 -22.39 -11.04 15.20
C LEU A 726 -22.85 -9.88 14.31
N LEU A 727 -23.25 -8.78 14.93
CA LEU A 727 -23.52 -7.52 14.25
C LEU A 727 -22.57 -6.44 14.81
N ILE A 728 -22.05 -5.60 13.94
CA ILE A 728 -21.23 -4.46 14.36
C ILE A 728 -22.15 -3.36 14.83
N THR A 729 -21.91 -2.85 16.04
CA THR A 729 -22.84 -1.92 16.70
C THR A 729 -22.40 -0.46 16.67
N ASN A 730 -21.11 -0.20 16.48
CA ASN A 730 -20.52 1.15 16.59
C ASN A 730 -19.84 1.68 15.31
N ILE A 731 -19.92 0.93 14.21
CA ILE A 731 -19.41 1.34 12.90
C ILE A 731 -20.59 1.43 11.92
N PRO A 732 -20.73 2.53 11.16
CA PRO A 732 -21.77 2.61 10.12
C PRO A 732 -21.59 1.52 9.05
N ILE A 733 -22.69 1.07 8.45
CA ILE A 733 -22.64 0.22 7.27
C ILE A 733 -21.99 1.02 6.12
N GLY A 734 -21.05 0.41 5.41
CA GLY A 734 -20.36 1.04 4.28
C GLY A 734 -21.30 1.47 3.16
N LYS A 735 -20.78 2.26 2.22
CA LYS A 735 -21.52 2.80 1.08
C LYS A 735 -20.86 2.39 -0.24
N VAL A 736 -21.65 2.15 -1.26
CA VAL A 736 -21.21 1.98 -2.65
C VAL A 736 -22.04 2.95 -3.51
N GLU A 737 -21.35 3.90 -4.16
CA GLU A 737 -22.02 4.99 -4.85
C GLU A 737 -21.32 5.36 -6.17
N ASN A 738 -22.08 5.74 -7.19
CA ASN A 738 -21.59 6.22 -8.50
C ASN A 738 -20.70 5.19 -9.19
N ILE A 739 -21.26 4.03 -9.50
CA ILE A 739 -20.58 2.94 -10.20
C ILE A 739 -21.09 2.86 -11.64
N SER A 740 -20.20 2.88 -12.61
CA SER A 740 -20.55 2.73 -14.02
C SER A 740 -19.75 1.63 -14.71
N LEU A 741 -20.41 0.57 -15.12
CA LEU A 741 -19.81 -0.59 -15.76
C LEU A 741 -20.38 -0.71 -17.19
N GLN A 742 -19.51 -0.65 -18.20
CA GLN A 742 -19.95 -0.63 -19.58
C GLN A 742 -19.05 -1.40 -20.55
N GLY A 743 -19.58 -1.78 -21.70
CA GLY A 743 -18.81 -2.31 -22.81
C GLY A 743 -18.14 -3.64 -22.51
N VAL A 744 -18.89 -4.66 -22.00
CA VAL A 744 -18.33 -5.94 -21.61
C VAL A 744 -19.04 -7.10 -22.30
N ASP A 745 -18.24 -8.03 -22.86
CA ASP A 745 -18.71 -9.28 -23.43
C ASP A 745 -18.42 -10.44 -22.48
N ILE A 746 -19.47 -11.13 -22.05
CA ILE A 746 -19.42 -12.14 -20.99
C ILE A 746 -19.91 -13.47 -21.54
N SER A 747 -19.14 -14.53 -21.29
CA SER A 747 -19.51 -15.89 -21.65
C SER A 747 -18.98 -16.89 -20.63
N GLU A 748 -19.46 -18.13 -20.68
CA GLU A 748 -18.97 -19.20 -19.81
C GLU A 748 -19.05 -18.82 -18.32
N VAL A 749 -20.22 -18.35 -17.86
CA VAL A 749 -20.40 -17.92 -16.46
C VAL A 749 -20.44 -19.13 -15.53
N TYR A 750 -19.26 -19.55 -15.09
CA TYR A 750 -19.02 -20.61 -14.10
C TYR A 750 -17.56 -20.54 -13.63
N GLY A 751 -17.24 -21.02 -12.45
CA GLY A 751 -15.87 -21.08 -11.93
C GLY A 751 -15.04 -22.14 -12.68
N GLY A 752 -14.34 -21.72 -13.72
CA GLY A 752 -13.61 -22.58 -14.64
C GLY A 752 -12.13 -22.22 -14.86
N SER A 753 -11.53 -21.49 -13.91
CA SER A 753 -10.11 -21.11 -13.97
C SER A 753 -9.20 -22.31 -14.20
N SER A 754 -8.11 -22.11 -14.96
CA SER A 754 -7.09 -23.12 -15.19
C SER A 754 -6.08 -23.24 -14.03
N PHE A 755 -6.17 -22.42 -13.01
CA PHE A 755 -5.19 -22.34 -11.91
C PHE A 755 -4.79 -23.70 -11.32
N ARG A 756 -5.75 -24.65 -11.19
CA ARG A 756 -5.49 -26.01 -10.67
C ARG A 756 -5.22 -27.05 -11.74
N SER A 757 -5.18 -26.65 -12.99
CA SER A 757 -5.04 -27.53 -14.16
C SER A 757 -4.36 -26.77 -15.28
N ASP A 758 -3.60 -27.42 -16.11
CA ASP A 758 -2.93 -26.80 -17.28
C ASP A 758 -3.93 -26.43 -18.39
N ARG A 759 -5.20 -26.79 -18.20
CA ARG A 759 -6.27 -26.54 -19.18
C ARG A 759 -7.47 -25.88 -18.51
N TRP A 760 -8.18 -25.09 -19.28
CA TRP A 760 -9.48 -24.55 -18.91
C TRP A 760 -10.44 -25.68 -18.59
N LYS A 761 -11.15 -25.59 -17.48
CA LYS A 761 -12.16 -26.57 -17.13
C LYS A 761 -13.44 -26.31 -17.93
N ALA A 762 -13.78 -27.24 -18.82
CA ALA A 762 -15.08 -27.24 -19.46
C ALA A 762 -16.19 -27.44 -18.43
N PHE A 763 -17.36 -26.85 -18.69
CA PHE A 763 -18.51 -26.98 -17.80
C PHE A 763 -19.06 -28.44 -17.83
N ASP A 764 -19.02 -29.11 -16.71
CA ASP A 764 -19.53 -30.45 -16.49
C ASP A 764 -20.73 -30.52 -15.50
N GLY A 765 -21.15 -29.36 -15.00
CA GLY A 765 -22.24 -29.23 -14.02
C GLY A 765 -21.79 -29.28 -12.56
N SER A 766 -20.51 -29.55 -12.29
CA SER A 766 -19.95 -29.54 -10.94
C SER A 766 -19.43 -28.14 -10.50
N GLN A 767 -19.19 -27.26 -11.47
CA GLN A 767 -18.65 -25.94 -11.20
C GLN A 767 -19.74 -25.04 -10.60
N LYS A 768 -19.30 -24.21 -9.68
CA LYS A 768 -20.16 -23.16 -9.12
C LYS A 768 -20.38 -22.05 -10.13
N GLU A 769 -21.64 -21.62 -10.25
CA GLU A 769 -22.05 -20.49 -11.05
C GLU A 769 -22.91 -19.54 -10.23
N SER A 770 -22.87 -18.27 -10.55
CA SER A 770 -23.73 -17.24 -10.00
C SER A 770 -23.95 -16.18 -11.06
N THR A 771 -25.09 -15.51 -11.00
CA THR A 771 -25.36 -14.36 -11.85
C THR A 771 -24.64 -13.11 -11.37
N ALA A 772 -24.79 -12.00 -12.08
CA ALA A 772 -24.33 -10.72 -11.57
C ALA A 772 -25.09 -10.35 -10.29
N ILE A 773 -24.36 -10.12 -9.20
CA ILE A 773 -24.87 -9.85 -7.86
C ILE A 773 -24.59 -8.41 -7.51
N ILE A 774 -25.63 -7.63 -7.27
CA ILE A 774 -25.55 -6.24 -6.85
C ILE A 774 -26.44 -6.08 -5.62
N ALA A 775 -25.87 -6.14 -4.42
CA ALA A 775 -26.60 -6.26 -3.19
C ALA A 775 -26.13 -5.27 -2.11
N GLY A 776 -27.02 -4.37 -1.71
CA GLY A 776 -26.89 -3.60 -0.48
C GLY A 776 -27.05 -4.48 0.76
N TYR A 777 -27.20 -3.86 1.91
CA TYR A 777 -27.27 -4.57 3.19
C TYR A 777 -28.39 -4.00 4.07
N LYS A 778 -29.12 -4.88 4.71
CA LYS A 778 -30.15 -4.54 5.69
C LYS A 778 -29.88 -5.23 7.01
N LEU A 779 -29.93 -4.48 8.12
CA LEU A 779 -29.96 -5.05 9.45
C LEU A 779 -31.26 -5.85 9.63
N PRO A 780 -31.28 -6.89 10.49
CA PRO A 780 -32.51 -7.55 10.86
C PRO A 780 -33.52 -6.59 11.47
N ASP A 781 -34.80 -6.74 11.15
CA ASP A 781 -35.88 -5.95 11.76
C ASP A 781 -36.06 -6.33 13.23
N ASP A 782 -36.44 -5.38 14.09
CA ASP A 782 -36.68 -5.59 15.51
C ASP A 782 -37.57 -6.81 15.82
N GLN A 783 -38.57 -7.04 15.00
CA GLN A 783 -39.50 -8.16 15.16
C GLN A 783 -38.88 -9.53 14.85
N GLN A 784 -37.75 -9.52 14.13
CA GLN A 784 -36.99 -10.74 13.80
C GLN A 784 -36.01 -11.13 14.89
N ILE A 785 -35.66 -10.19 15.78
CA ILE A 785 -34.64 -10.36 16.82
C ILE A 785 -35.30 -10.70 18.15
N ASP A 786 -34.82 -11.72 18.81
CA ASP A 786 -35.24 -12.08 20.15
C ASP A 786 -34.79 -10.97 21.14
N GLY A 787 -35.73 -10.21 21.67
CA GLY A 787 -35.47 -9.06 22.53
C GLY A 787 -35.33 -7.70 21.83
N GLY A 788 -35.46 -7.64 20.51
CA GLY A 788 -35.29 -6.45 19.71
C GLY A 788 -33.84 -6.04 19.44
N LEU A 789 -33.61 -5.06 18.59
CA LEU A 789 -32.30 -4.53 18.28
C LEU A 789 -31.86 -3.57 19.40
N SER A 790 -30.86 -3.95 20.17
CA SER A 790 -30.40 -3.22 21.36
C SER A 790 -29.54 -1.98 21.04
N PHE A 791 -29.23 -1.73 19.77
CA PHE A 791 -28.37 -0.63 19.34
C PHE A 791 -28.92 0.14 18.13
N VAL A 792 -28.43 1.34 17.97
CA VAL A 792 -28.62 2.16 16.77
C VAL A 792 -27.26 2.50 16.22
N LEU A 793 -27.03 2.26 14.93
CA LEU A 793 -25.77 2.62 14.28
C LEU A 793 -25.51 4.13 14.35
N PRO A 794 -24.25 4.59 14.36
CA PRO A 794 -23.89 6.01 14.51
C PRO A 794 -24.57 6.95 13.50
N ASP A 795 -24.91 6.46 12.31
CA ASP A 795 -25.63 7.21 11.28
C ASP A 795 -27.14 6.89 11.23
N SER A 796 -27.64 6.14 12.18
CA SER A 796 -29.05 5.69 12.29
C SER A 796 -29.55 4.91 11.06
N CYS A 797 -28.65 4.37 10.23
CA CYS A 797 -29.02 3.69 9.01
C CYS A 797 -29.32 2.20 9.26
N HIS A 798 -30.53 1.79 8.97
CA HIS A 798 -30.95 0.38 9.08
C HIS A 798 -30.74 -0.40 7.77
N THR A 799 -31.03 0.23 6.63
CA THR A 799 -30.87 -0.35 5.29
C THR A 799 -29.93 0.53 4.46
N ARG A 800 -28.80 -0.05 4.01
CA ARG A 800 -27.86 0.62 3.14
C ARG A 800 -28.05 0.20 1.69
N TYR A 801 -28.47 1.15 0.87
CA TYR A 801 -28.62 0.98 -0.57
C TYR A 801 -27.29 1.26 -1.28
N LEU A 802 -27.01 0.50 -2.36
CA LEU A 802 -26.06 0.96 -3.36
C LEU A 802 -26.72 2.11 -4.14
N ARG A 803 -25.97 3.17 -4.45
CA ARG A 803 -26.54 4.36 -5.10
C ARG A 803 -25.91 4.66 -6.44
N ASN A 804 -26.73 5.07 -7.40
CA ASN A 804 -26.30 5.48 -8.73
C ASN A 804 -25.46 4.41 -9.42
N ILE A 805 -26.05 3.25 -9.65
CA ILE A 805 -25.40 2.09 -10.28
C ILE A 805 -25.83 2.00 -11.73
N SER A 806 -24.89 1.94 -12.66
CA SER A 806 -25.13 1.90 -14.09
C SER A 806 -24.45 0.71 -14.77
N PHE A 807 -25.23 -0.05 -15.56
CA PHE A 807 -24.75 -1.08 -16.46
C PHE A 807 -25.14 -0.71 -17.89
N LYS A 808 -24.16 -0.57 -18.79
CA LYS A 808 -24.40 -0.18 -20.19
C LYS A 808 -23.66 -1.08 -21.16
N ASP A 809 -24.30 -1.41 -22.27
CA ASP A 809 -23.67 -2.17 -23.34
C ASP A 809 -23.03 -3.48 -22.86
N ILE A 810 -23.75 -4.27 -22.05
CA ILE A 810 -23.32 -5.56 -21.55
C ILE A 810 -23.95 -6.67 -22.39
N SER A 811 -23.13 -7.53 -22.97
CA SER A 811 -23.57 -8.78 -23.62
C SER A 811 -23.14 -9.98 -22.78
N MET A 812 -24.11 -10.78 -22.32
CA MET A 812 -23.84 -11.89 -21.42
C MET A 812 -24.48 -13.18 -21.91
N THR A 813 -23.71 -14.28 -21.92
CA THR A 813 -24.21 -15.63 -22.13
C THR A 813 -23.93 -16.48 -20.91
N VAL A 814 -24.97 -16.93 -20.25
CA VAL A 814 -24.92 -17.77 -19.06
C VAL A 814 -25.25 -19.24 -19.37
N LYS A 815 -24.83 -20.17 -18.53
CA LYS A 815 -25.13 -21.60 -18.70
C LYS A 815 -26.63 -21.86 -18.66
N GLY A 816 -27.36 -21.30 -17.71
CA GLY A 816 -28.76 -21.53 -17.50
C GLY A 816 -29.07 -22.94 -16.98
N GLY A 817 -30.34 -23.36 -17.12
CA GLY A 817 -30.79 -24.70 -16.75
C GLY A 817 -31.32 -24.85 -15.32
N HIS A 818 -31.46 -23.77 -14.57
CA HIS A 818 -32.02 -23.79 -13.22
C HIS A 818 -33.54 -24.10 -13.22
N PRO A 819 -34.02 -24.85 -12.22
CA PRO A 819 -35.43 -25.22 -12.11
C PRO A 819 -36.30 -24.05 -11.61
N LYS A 820 -37.59 -24.11 -11.82
CA LYS A 820 -38.58 -23.09 -11.42
C LYS A 820 -38.55 -22.72 -9.93
N LYS A 821 -38.22 -23.67 -9.05
CA LYS A 821 -38.12 -23.46 -7.61
C LYS A 821 -37.07 -22.38 -7.27
N ASP A 822 -36.01 -22.29 -8.05
CA ASP A 822 -34.92 -21.32 -7.83
C ASP A 822 -35.34 -19.89 -8.15
N ALA A 823 -36.41 -19.68 -8.92
CA ALA A 823 -37.02 -18.37 -9.13
C ALA A 823 -37.61 -17.74 -7.84
N SER A 824 -37.85 -18.57 -6.85
CA SER A 824 -38.32 -18.14 -5.52
C SER A 824 -37.22 -18.09 -4.46
N ALA A 825 -35.95 -18.23 -4.87
CA ALA A 825 -34.84 -18.14 -3.94
C ALA A 825 -34.79 -16.78 -3.24
N MET A 826 -34.42 -16.81 -1.97
CA MET A 826 -34.24 -15.64 -1.12
C MET A 826 -32.82 -15.69 -0.53
N PRO A 827 -31.83 -15.11 -1.21
CA PRO A 827 -30.48 -15.03 -0.69
C PRO A 827 -30.47 -14.30 0.67
N PRO A 828 -29.63 -14.74 1.64
CA PRO A 828 -29.56 -14.10 2.95
C PRO A 828 -28.91 -12.73 2.88
N GLU A 829 -29.12 -11.90 3.89
CA GLU A 829 -28.30 -10.72 4.15
C GLU A 829 -26.87 -11.12 4.56
N LEU A 830 -25.89 -10.27 4.29
CA LEU A 830 -24.49 -10.54 4.66
C LEU A 830 -24.19 -10.03 6.06
N GLY A 831 -23.89 -10.93 6.99
CA GLY A 831 -23.43 -10.57 8.33
C GLY A 831 -21.91 -10.46 8.44
N VAL A 832 -21.43 -10.41 9.69
CA VAL A 832 -19.99 -10.35 10.01
C VAL A 832 -19.27 -11.56 9.39
N GLY A 833 -18.16 -11.29 8.70
CA GLY A 833 -17.36 -12.33 8.04
C GLY A 833 -17.96 -12.90 6.75
N LYS A 834 -19.13 -12.41 6.32
CA LYS A 834 -19.79 -12.82 5.08
C LYS A 834 -19.55 -11.76 4.00
N TYR A 835 -18.79 -12.08 2.98
CA TYR A 835 -18.46 -11.16 1.88
C TYR A 835 -18.08 -11.88 0.59
N ASN A 836 -18.38 -13.17 0.48
CA ASN A 836 -18.07 -13.93 -0.73
C ASN A 836 -19.34 -14.18 -1.57
N VAL A 837 -19.14 -14.34 -2.86
CA VAL A 837 -20.20 -14.71 -3.81
C VAL A 837 -21.03 -15.90 -3.32
N GLY A 838 -20.37 -16.90 -2.68
CA GLY A 838 -21.04 -18.08 -2.16
C GLY A 838 -21.98 -17.84 -0.99
N ASP A 839 -21.83 -16.76 -0.28
CA ASP A 839 -22.65 -16.44 0.89
C ASP A 839 -24.09 -16.11 0.48
N PHE A 840 -24.29 -15.60 -0.73
CA PHE A 840 -25.62 -15.34 -1.30
C PHE A 840 -26.36 -16.58 -1.82
N GLN A 841 -25.75 -17.74 -1.79
CA GLN A 841 -26.36 -19.02 -2.24
C GLN A 841 -26.88 -18.93 -3.70
N ILE A 842 -28.11 -19.41 -3.97
CA ILE A 842 -28.74 -19.37 -5.29
C ILE A 842 -29.52 -18.08 -5.44
N GLN A 843 -29.31 -17.33 -6.54
CA GLN A 843 -30.05 -16.12 -6.87
C GLN A 843 -31.29 -16.45 -7.69
N PRO A 844 -32.37 -15.68 -7.54
CA PRO A 844 -33.64 -15.89 -8.27
C PRO A 844 -33.60 -15.47 -9.76
N ALA A 845 -32.44 -14.94 -10.20
CA ALA A 845 -32.24 -14.47 -11.57
C ALA A 845 -31.10 -15.24 -12.25
N TYR A 846 -31.15 -15.35 -13.61
CA TYR A 846 -30.03 -15.89 -14.39
C TYR A 846 -29.12 -14.79 -15.00
N GLY A 847 -29.61 -13.55 -15.12
CA GLY A 847 -28.84 -12.44 -15.65
C GLY A 847 -28.34 -11.49 -14.55
N PHE A 848 -29.23 -10.71 -13.97
CA PHE A 848 -28.89 -9.73 -12.94
C PHE A 848 -29.80 -9.86 -11.73
N TRP A 849 -29.24 -9.82 -10.56
CA TRP A 849 -29.96 -9.73 -9.29
C TRP A 849 -29.53 -8.47 -8.54
N PHE A 850 -30.48 -7.53 -8.40
CA PHE A 850 -30.30 -6.29 -7.67
C PHE A 850 -31.09 -6.33 -6.37
N ARG A 851 -30.47 -6.00 -5.26
CA ARG A 851 -31.09 -5.88 -3.95
C ARG A 851 -30.63 -4.61 -3.26
N HIS A 852 -31.58 -3.85 -2.67
CA HIS A 852 -31.30 -2.60 -1.97
C HIS A 852 -30.47 -1.65 -2.85
N VAL A 853 -31.01 -1.25 -3.98
CA VAL A 853 -30.37 -0.32 -4.92
C VAL A 853 -31.27 0.92 -5.08
N ASP A 854 -30.69 2.10 -5.01
CA ASP A 854 -31.37 3.38 -5.23
C ASP A 854 -30.69 4.15 -6.36
N GLY A 855 -31.38 4.36 -7.47
CA GLY A 855 -30.81 4.91 -8.69
C GLY A 855 -30.10 3.84 -9.52
N LEU A 856 -30.84 2.95 -10.16
CA LEU A 856 -30.33 1.92 -11.06
C LEU A 856 -30.57 2.30 -12.53
N THR A 857 -29.54 2.19 -13.34
CA THR A 857 -29.63 2.27 -14.80
C THR A 857 -29.14 0.98 -15.43
N VAL A 858 -29.96 0.31 -16.26
CA VAL A 858 -29.54 -0.83 -17.08
C VAL A 858 -29.95 -0.53 -18.53
N GLU A 859 -28.96 -0.35 -19.39
CA GLU A 859 -29.16 0.14 -20.75
C GLU A 859 -28.40 -0.69 -21.77
N ASN A 860 -29.04 -1.03 -22.89
CA ASN A 860 -28.47 -1.79 -24.01
C ASN A 860 -27.81 -3.12 -23.53
N CYS A 861 -28.46 -3.83 -22.63
CA CYS A 861 -27.93 -5.07 -22.08
C CYS A 861 -28.70 -6.29 -22.63
N SER A 862 -27.94 -7.32 -23.00
CA SER A 862 -28.50 -8.59 -23.48
C SER A 862 -27.98 -9.76 -22.64
N VAL A 863 -28.87 -10.67 -22.27
CA VAL A 863 -28.53 -11.90 -21.58
C VAL A 863 -29.08 -13.10 -22.34
N ASN A 864 -28.23 -14.04 -22.70
CA ASN A 864 -28.59 -15.29 -23.35
C ASN A 864 -28.32 -16.49 -22.41
N CYS A 865 -29.02 -17.60 -22.61
CA CYS A 865 -28.82 -18.84 -21.91
C CYS A 865 -28.45 -19.96 -22.88
N GLU A 866 -27.41 -20.74 -22.60
CA GLU A 866 -27.09 -21.94 -23.36
C GLU A 866 -28.15 -23.04 -23.17
N LYS A 867 -28.68 -23.14 -21.95
CA LYS A 867 -29.80 -24.02 -21.62
C LYS A 867 -31.00 -23.21 -21.12
N PRO A 868 -32.24 -23.59 -21.44
CA PRO A 868 -33.41 -22.88 -20.92
C PRO A 868 -33.38 -22.81 -19.39
N ASP A 869 -33.45 -21.59 -18.84
CA ASP A 869 -33.50 -21.33 -17.40
C ASP A 869 -34.92 -20.98 -16.97
N GLN A 870 -35.34 -21.45 -15.81
CA GLN A 870 -36.68 -21.24 -15.28
C GLN A 870 -36.77 -20.07 -14.29
N ARG A 871 -35.62 -19.46 -13.95
CA ARG A 871 -35.53 -18.24 -13.13
C ARG A 871 -35.92 -17.01 -13.99
N TYR A 872 -35.92 -15.83 -13.40
CA TYR A 872 -36.11 -14.55 -14.09
C TYR A 872 -34.80 -14.12 -14.79
N GLY A 873 -34.92 -13.29 -15.84
CA GLY A 873 -33.73 -12.66 -16.45
C GLY A 873 -33.13 -11.60 -15.57
N LEU A 874 -33.97 -10.81 -14.93
CA LEU A 874 -33.61 -9.71 -14.03
C LEU A 874 -34.54 -9.70 -12.83
N VAL A 875 -34.01 -9.57 -11.63
CA VAL A 875 -34.78 -9.42 -10.39
C VAL A 875 -34.41 -8.12 -9.70
N LEU A 876 -35.40 -7.32 -9.39
CA LEU A 876 -35.32 -6.09 -8.62
C LEU A 876 -35.94 -6.36 -7.23
N ASP A 877 -35.10 -6.50 -6.21
CA ASP A 877 -35.48 -6.79 -4.83
C ASP A 877 -35.21 -5.54 -3.98
N ASP A 878 -36.26 -4.81 -3.62
CA ASP A 878 -36.17 -3.49 -2.96
C ASP A 878 -35.28 -2.51 -3.75
N VAL A 879 -35.63 -2.24 -5.00
CA VAL A 879 -34.92 -1.31 -5.89
C VAL A 879 -35.79 -0.07 -6.11
N LYS A 880 -35.17 1.10 -6.00
CA LYS A 880 -35.81 2.42 -6.16
C LYS A 880 -35.17 3.16 -7.33
N ASN A 881 -35.96 4.02 -7.97
CA ASN A 881 -35.50 4.92 -9.03
C ASN A 881 -34.74 4.19 -10.15
N ASP A 882 -35.29 3.09 -10.67
CA ASP A 882 -34.67 2.32 -11.75
C ASP A 882 -35.05 2.83 -13.14
N VAL A 883 -34.09 2.81 -14.06
CA VAL A 883 -34.27 3.06 -15.49
C VAL A 883 -33.81 1.81 -16.26
N LEU A 884 -34.74 1.16 -16.94
CA LEU A 884 -34.45 -0.03 -17.72
C LEU A 884 -34.76 0.28 -19.19
N HIS A 885 -33.75 0.27 -20.05
CA HIS A 885 -33.86 0.63 -21.44
C HIS A 885 -33.17 -0.35 -22.37
N ASN A 886 -33.85 -0.75 -23.46
CA ASN A 886 -33.30 -1.64 -24.49
C ASN A 886 -32.66 -2.92 -23.95
N LEU A 887 -33.46 -3.72 -23.20
CA LEU A 887 -33.00 -4.97 -22.62
C LEU A 887 -33.48 -6.16 -23.44
N SER A 888 -32.62 -7.16 -23.64
CA SER A 888 -32.94 -8.38 -24.37
C SER A 888 -32.67 -9.61 -23.51
N PHE A 889 -33.70 -10.47 -23.35
CA PHE A 889 -33.60 -11.75 -22.65
C PHE A 889 -34.21 -12.87 -23.50
N PRO A 890 -33.65 -14.11 -23.43
CA PRO A 890 -34.17 -15.23 -24.23
C PRO A 890 -35.55 -15.69 -23.77
N GLY A 891 -36.45 -16.05 -24.69
CA GLY A 891 -37.65 -16.80 -24.39
C GLY A 891 -38.94 -16.45 -25.13
N LYS A 892 -40.01 -17.19 -24.77
CA LYS A 892 -41.32 -17.11 -25.44
C LYS A 892 -42.06 -15.79 -25.16
N LYS A 893 -42.76 -15.30 -26.14
CA LYS A 893 -43.49 -14.00 -26.18
C LYS A 893 -44.37 -13.63 -24.95
N ASN A 894 -44.65 -14.56 -24.02
CA ASN A 894 -45.58 -14.36 -22.89
C ASN A 894 -44.97 -14.49 -21.50
N ARG A 895 -43.67 -14.48 -21.35
CA ARG A 895 -43.03 -14.64 -20.03
C ARG A 895 -42.56 -13.29 -19.47
N LYS A 896 -42.93 -12.96 -18.23
CA LYS A 896 -42.31 -11.82 -17.52
C LYS A 896 -40.85 -12.14 -17.24
N TRP A 897 -39.95 -11.38 -17.82
CA TRP A 897 -38.49 -11.51 -17.61
C TRP A 897 -38.00 -10.79 -16.36
N ILE A 898 -38.71 -9.75 -15.97
CA ILE A 898 -38.36 -8.87 -14.87
C ILE A 898 -39.33 -9.18 -13.73
N GLN A 899 -38.77 -9.46 -12.56
CA GLN A 899 -39.49 -9.60 -11.31
C GLN A 899 -39.13 -8.42 -10.39
N ARG A 900 -40.17 -7.77 -9.86
CA ARG A 900 -40.04 -6.77 -8.79
C ARG A 900 -40.58 -7.40 -7.49
N LYS A 901 -39.81 -7.28 -6.41
CA LYS A 901 -40.19 -7.74 -5.09
C LYS A 901 -40.25 -6.56 -4.12
#